data_4bd61d4df71fff2ffcda8110babdb2b6
#
_entry.id   4bd61d4df71fff2ffcda8110babdb2b6
#
_cell.length_a   1.000
_cell.length_b   1.000
_cell.length_c   1.000
_cell.angle_alpha   90.00
_cell.angle_beta   90.00
_cell.angle_gamma   90.00
#
_symmetry.space_group_name_H-M   'P 1'
#
loop_
_entity.id
_entity.type
_entity.pdbx_description
1 polymer ?
#
loop_
_entity_poly.entity_id
_entity_poly.type
_entity_poly.pdbx_seq_one_letter_code
_entity_poly.pdbx_strand_id
1 'polypeptide(L)'
;MDLKQIKLSKSEWDSIEIPVASQEKEVLDLIIKGYSDVNIKINKTDSLFTFLKIEFSSDIEEFLFNKYFAEKVKAIVAKQGFAFIKFEKARGKKERKHVSKVEGIGGGAVAGEVAGEVAGEVAGEVAGASGAGERETKVTEDSICYINIVSDVKLKTIDKIRLSRSEHIDTMNTNIYEFVLFRHFEQMIDEKSTNNKHWLFHYYTLSNLINNNIEHINIHLKRIIVAVLEHYENTNQIDLGYIIEHSYDFIERNSNLLKYSDLTLYDHQKEIFNSVKSKQPKLVLYIAPTGTGKTLTPLGLSEGHRVIFVCAARHVGLALARSAISANKKIAFAFGCSSAEDIRLHYFAAKEYTVNKRTGAIKKVDNSVGDKVEIMICDIRSYLPAMYYMLAFNRAERIVVQWDEPTITMDYNDHVLHKIIKKNWSDNMIPNMVLSSATLPKEHELVQTIADFRTKFKASRVFNIVSHDCKKTIPLIDNNGYVIMPHHLSEKYDEVLKVVNHCEEHLTLLRYFDLKETAEFAMYSERNNYVKTAAKFSRNFANVSDINMKSIKLYYLKVLKNILPDSWASVYTAFQLGRKQRIMPNTGIDPSGNKILKTRSLGAVTESKNMNSSMSGASLTRIASTQVTSSSASTVTSFANAATNSVANSVANAATQSKGSCAIYVTTKDAYTLTDGPTIFLANDVQKVAKFCIQQANIPASIMKDIMEKIEFNNTLNERIAEIESDLAFEEEKITNKLCGASGASKSMERKNKNKSKIASDMIDKTDDANIVKMRDTLEDLKKMVKSATLNDVFIPNKLAHLAVWAEHVTNINTKNAFTSNIDEATISSIMLLKDVEDSWKVLLLLGIGVFTEHKSIAYTEIMKKLADKQLLYLIIADTDYIYGTNYQFCHGYLSKDLNMTQEKIIQALGRIGRNNIQQEYSARFRDDAQIKTLFTSFKSEDKPEVLNMNILFNTANIKWNGSEYVEVVNVSKSEIVLDDCIVEDCDDDDDESDDE
;
A
#
# COMPACT_ATOMS: atom_id res chain seq x y z
N MET A 1 -20.97 4.00 -7.11
CA MET A 1 -19.77 4.79 -7.52
C MET A 1 -19.26 5.64 -6.37
N ASP A 2 -17.98 5.49 -6.02
CA ASP A 2 -17.33 6.37 -5.03
C ASP A 2 -17.04 7.78 -5.58
N LEU A 3 -17.37 8.02 -6.84
CA LEU A 3 -17.31 9.34 -7.49
C LEU A 3 -18.56 10.20 -7.20
N LYS A 4 -19.53 9.73 -6.39
CA LYS A 4 -20.71 10.52 -6.00
C LYS A 4 -20.26 11.72 -5.16
N GLN A 5 -20.55 12.91 -5.66
CA GLN A 5 -20.21 14.18 -5.03
C GLN A 5 -21.39 14.68 -4.19
N ILE A 6 -21.57 14.08 -3.00
CA ILE A 6 -22.70 14.36 -2.08
C ILE A 6 -22.18 14.70 -0.68
N LYS A 7 -23.02 15.26 0.19
CA LYS A 7 -22.67 15.55 1.60
C LYS A 7 -22.32 14.28 2.38
N LEU A 8 -21.49 14.41 3.42
CA LEU A 8 -21.10 13.31 4.29
C LEU A 8 -22.31 12.74 5.04
N SER A 9 -22.45 11.42 5.04
CA SER A 9 -23.42 10.70 5.86
C SER A 9 -22.99 10.62 7.32
N LYS A 10 -23.89 10.27 8.22
CA LYS A 10 -23.57 10.11 9.64
C LYS A 10 -22.58 8.96 9.86
N SER A 11 -22.72 7.85 9.15
CA SER A 11 -21.82 6.70 9.24
C SER A 11 -20.41 7.03 8.80
N GLU A 12 -20.24 7.88 7.77
CA GLU A 12 -18.94 8.36 7.34
C GLU A 12 -18.29 9.27 8.40
N TRP A 13 -19.08 10.15 9.05
CA TRP A 13 -18.59 10.93 10.18
C TRP A 13 -18.11 10.04 11.34
N ASP A 14 -18.90 9.02 11.69
CA ASP A 14 -18.52 8.08 12.75
C ASP A 14 -17.27 7.28 12.38
N SER A 15 -17.04 6.98 11.11
CA SER A 15 -15.91 6.20 10.61
C SER A 15 -14.57 6.93 10.71
N ILE A 16 -14.56 8.25 10.54
CA ILE A 16 -13.32 9.05 10.60
C ILE A 16 -12.83 9.27 12.03
N GLU A 17 -13.69 9.13 13.03
CA GLU A 17 -13.33 9.22 14.44
C GLU A 17 -12.63 7.96 14.97
N ILE A 18 -12.64 6.86 14.22
CA ILE A 18 -11.96 5.62 14.60
C ILE A 18 -10.45 5.80 14.51
N PRO A 19 -9.67 5.63 15.59
CA PRO A 19 -8.23 5.80 15.54
C PRO A 19 -7.56 4.86 14.55
N VAL A 20 -6.46 5.32 13.96
CA VAL A 20 -5.59 4.47 13.14
C VAL A 20 -4.81 3.48 14.01
N ALA A 21 -4.34 2.39 13.39
CA ALA A 21 -3.49 1.42 14.07
C ALA A 21 -2.15 2.04 14.51
N SER A 22 -1.51 1.46 15.55
CA SER A 22 -0.25 1.98 16.09
C SER A 22 0.88 2.06 15.04
N GLN A 23 0.97 1.06 14.16
CA GLN A 23 1.95 1.07 13.06
C GLN A 23 1.69 2.20 12.06
N GLU A 24 0.43 2.45 11.74
CA GLU A 24 0.05 3.56 10.86
C GLU A 24 0.40 4.91 11.51
N LYS A 25 0.20 5.04 12.81
CA LYS A 25 0.56 6.26 13.56
C LYS A 25 2.06 6.57 13.47
N GLU A 26 2.92 5.56 13.44
CA GLU A 26 4.37 5.75 13.24
C GLU A 26 4.70 6.35 11.87
N VAL A 27 3.99 5.91 10.83
CA VAL A 27 4.11 6.47 9.49
C VAL A 27 3.63 7.93 9.46
N LEU A 28 2.53 8.25 10.16
CA LEU A 28 2.03 9.63 10.27
C LEU A 28 3.05 10.53 10.97
N ASP A 29 3.62 10.08 12.09
CA ASP A 29 4.66 10.80 12.83
C ASP A 29 5.90 11.04 11.95
N LEU A 30 6.31 10.04 11.16
CA LEU A 30 7.41 10.17 10.20
C LEU A 30 7.14 11.27 9.17
N ILE A 31 5.96 11.25 8.56
CA ILE A 31 5.58 12.21 7.51
C ILE A 31 5.51 13.64 8.06
N ILE A 32 4.93 13.83 9.25
CA ILE A 32 4.78 15.13 9.89
C ILE A 32 6.16 15.71 10.27
N LYS A 33 6.97 14.93 10.98
CA LYS A 33 8.33 15.35 11.37
C LYS A 33 9.25 15.51 10.16
N GLY A 34 9.02 14.73 9.14
CA GLY A 34 9.77 14.73 7.90
C GLY A 34 9.68 16.03 7.09
N TYR A 35 8.65 16.84 7.30
CA TYR A 35 8.59 18.18 6.71
C TYR A 35 9.73 19.09 7.23
N SER A 36 10.05 19.01 8.52
CA SER A 36 11.14 19.79 9.12
C SER A 36 12.50 19.15 8.87
N ASP A 37 12.60 17.84 9.02
CA ASP A 37 13.83 17.05 8.80
C ASP A 37 13.55 15.88 7.83
N VAL A 38 13.92 16.07 6.57
CA VAL A 38 13.70 15.06 5.52
C VAL A 38 14.55 13.78 5.68
N ASN A 39 15.58 13.80 6.52
CA ASN A 39 16.47 12.68 6.78
C ASN A 39 16.11 11.91 8.06
N ILE A 40 15.00 12.27 8.70
CA ILE A 40 14.54 11.60 9.90
C ILE A 40 14.38 10.07 9.69
N LYS A 41 14.81 9.33 10.69
CA LYS A 41 14.65 7.86 10.77
C LYS A 41 13.90 7.52 12.05
N ILE A 42 12.87 6.71 11.97
CA ILE A 42 12.09 6.24 13.11
C ILE A 42 12.20 4.72 13.19
N ASN A 43 12.58 4.23 14.35
CA ASN A 43 12.55 2.81 14.67
C ASN A 43 12.10 2.63 16.12
N LYS A 44 11.09 1.82 16.34
CA LYS A 44 10.53 1.57 17.67
C LYS A 44 10.80 0.13 18.13
N THR A 45 11.76 -0.54 17.53
CA THR A 45 12.18 -1.85 17.98
C THR A 45 12.85 -1.73 19.34
N ASP A 46 12.44 -2.57 20.26
CA ASP A 46 12.99 -2.56 21.61
C ASP A 46 14.45 -3.02 21.62
N SER A 47 15.32 -2.17 22.18
CA SER A 47 16.64 -2.58 22.66
C SER A 47 16.54 -3.23 24.04
N LEU A 48 17.63 -3.80 24.54
CA LEU A 48 17.68 -4.34 25.90
C LEU A 48 17.30 -3.30 26.95
N PHE A 49 17.73 -2.05 26.77
CA PHE A 49 17.41 -0.96 27.71
C PHE A 49 15.93 -0.62 27.69
N THR A 50 15.35 -0.42 26.52
CA THR A 50 13.94 -0.06 26.37
C THR A 50 13.03 -1.17 26.84
N PHE A 51 13.35 -2.42 26.55
CA PHE A 51 12.60 -3.59 26.98
C PHE A 51 12.63 -3.77 28.50
N LEU A 52 13.81 -3.68 29.11
CA LEU A 52 14.00 -3.79 30.56
C LEU A 52 13.53 -2.55 31.31
N LYS A 53 13.25 -1.45 30.57
CA LYS A 53 12.90 -0.14 31.15
C LYS A 53 13.94 0.35 32.15
N ILE A 54 15.20 0.12 31.88
CA ILE A 54 16.35 0.53 32.70
C ILE A 54 16.89 1.84 32.10
N GLU A 55 17.23 2.78 32.99
CA GLU A 55 17.83 4.05 32.57
C GLU A 55 19.24 3.82 31.99
N PHE A 56 19.51 4.44 30.84
CA PHE A 56 20.79 4.27 30.15
C PHE A 56 21.96 4.82 30.97
N SER A 57 23.01 4.03 31.08
CA SER A 57 24.33 4.48 31.51
C SER A 57 25.41 3.54 30.94
N SER A 58 26.61 4.03 30.70
CA SER A 58 27.70 3.24 30.15
C SER A 58 28.10 2.06 31.05
N ASP A 59 28.03 2.23 32.37
CA ASP A 59 28.34 1.13 33.33
C ASP A 59 27.28 0.00 33.22
N ILE A 60 26.00 0.36 33.02
CA ILE A 60 24.93 -0.64 32.86
C ILE A 60 25.01 -1.28 31.47
N GLU A 61 25.39 -0.53 30.45
CA GLU A 61 25.61 -1.04 29.09
C GLU A 61 26.69 -2.12 29.06
N GLU A 62 27.86 -1.84 29.66
CA GLU A 62 28.93 -2.84 29.85
C GLU A 62 28.44 -4.07 30.64
N PHE A 63 27.67 -3.84 31.72
CA PHE A 63 27.10 -4.93 32.54
C PHE A 63 26.16 -5.83 31.75
N LEU A 64 25.23 -5.23 30.96
CA LEU A 64 24.29 -6.00 30.14
C LEU A 64 25.02 -6.79 29.04
N PHE A 65 26.06 -6.20 28.43
CA PHE A 65 26.90 -6.90 27.47
C PHE A 65 27.58 -8.11 28.13
N ASN A 66 28.20 -7.91 29.30
CA ASN A 66 28.87 -8.97 30.03
C ASN A 66 27.92 -10.08 30.45
N LYS A 67 26.70 -9.74 30.90
CA LYS A 67 25.69 -10.71 31.33
C LYS A 67 25.19 -11.60 30.18
N TYR A 68 24.88 -11.03 29.02
CA TYR A 68 24.16 -11.77 27.99
C TYR A 68 25.01 -12.20 26.78
N PHE A 69 26.11 -11.51 26.49
CA PHE A 69 26.86 -11.72 25.26
C PHE A 69 28.33 -12.08 25.45
N ALA A 70 29.01 -11.56 26.48
CA ALA A 70 30.48 -11.61 26.57
C ALA A 70 31.04 -13.04 26.53
N GLU A 71 30.46 -14.00 27.22
CA GLU A 71 30.97 -15.38 27.23
C GLU A 71 30.80 -16.06 25.87
N LYS A 72 29.65 -15.87 25.24
CA LYS A 72 29.37 -16.42 23.90
C LYS A 72 30.31 -15.80 22.86
N VAL A 73 30.50 -14.49 22.90
CA VAL A 73 31.44 -13.79 22.01
C VAL A 73 32.87 -14.23 22.20
N LYS A 74 33.35 -14.39 23.46
CA LYS A 74 34.70 -14.91 23.74
C LYS A 74 34.89 -16.30 23.15
N ALA A 75 33.92 -17.18 23.26
CA ALA A 75 33.97 -18.52 22.71
C ALA A 75 34.08 -18.46 21.16
N ILE A 76 33.31 -17.57 20.51
CA ILE A 76 33.38 -17.35 19.06
C ILE A 76 34.75 -16.80 18.65
N VAL A 77 35.25 -15.77 19.33
CA VAL A 77 36.54 -15.14 19.04
C VAL A 77 37.67 -16.13 19.17
N ALA A 78 37.65 -16.95 20.24
CA ALA A 78 38.68 -17.99 20.45
C ALA A 78 38.61 -19.10 19.39
N LYS A 79 37.40 -19.53 18.99
CA LYS A 79 37.18 -20.56 17.96
C LYS A 79 37.64 -20.12 16.59
N GLN A 80 37.43 -18.83 16.24
CA GLN A 80 37.74 -18.27 14.93
C GLN A 80 39.10 -17.58 14.80
N GLY A 81 39.82 -17.38 15.91
CA GLY A 81 41.08 -16.72 15.93
C GLY A 81 41.09 -15.24 15.57
N PHE A 82 40.02 -14.50 15.89
CA PHE A 82 39.86 -13.07 15.63
C PHE A 82 40.79 -12.25 16.52
N ALA A 83 42.08 -12.11 16.10
CA ALA A 83 43.13 -11.41 16.87
C ALA A 83 42.88 -9.88 17.02
N PHE A 84 42.02 -9.33 16.18
CA PHE A 84 41.62 -7.90 16.22
C PHE A 84 40.56 -7.59 17.29
N ILE A 85 39.99 -8.58 17.97
CA ILE A 85 39.06 -8.39 19.10
C ILE A 85 39.82 -8.72 20.39
N LYS A 86 40.05 -7.72 21.24
CA LYS A 86 40.73 -7.87 22.51
C LYS A 86 39.82 -7.56 23.70
N PHE A 87 39.79 -8.44 24.69
CA PHE A 87 39.05 -8.25 25.94
C PHE A 87 40.00 -7.73 27.01
N GLU A 88 39.76 -6.56 27.56
CA GLU A 88 40.52 -5.96 28.64
C GLU A 88 39.72 -6.04 29.97
N LYS A 89 40.39 -6.26 31.07
CA LYS A 89 39.82 -6.09 32.39
C LYS A 89 39.68 -4.59 32.69
N ALA A 90 38.52 -4.18 33.17
CA ALA A 90 38.27 -2.80 33.51
C ALA A 90 39.31 -2.26 34.48
N ARG A 91 40.04 -1.21 34.06
CA ARG A 91 40.98 -0.46 34.91
C ARG A 91 40.20 0.33 35.97
N GLY A 92 40.72 0.37 37.21
CA GLY A 92 40.06 1.02 38.34
C GLY A 92 39.76 2.51 38.10
N LYS A 93 38.74 3.07 38.77
CA LYS A 93 38.25 4.45 38.60
C LYS A 93 39.32 5.57 38.62
N LYS A 94 40.52 5.33 39.13
CA LYS A 94 41.62 6.33 39.13
C LYS A 94 42.28 6.53 37.75
N GLU A 95 42.31 5.51 36.91
CA GLU A 95 42.97 5.58 35.60
C GLU A 95 42.00 6.07 34.51
N ARG A 96 40.66 5.90 34.70
CA ARG A 96 39.64 6.41 33.76
C ARG A 96 39.66 7.94 33.59
N LYS A 97 40.13 8.70 34.61
CA LYS A 97 40.25 10.18 34.51
C LYS A 97 41.37 10.64 33.58
N HIS A 98 42.32 9.79 33.24
CA HIS A 98 43.42 10.18 32.34
C HIS A 98 43.10 9.93 30.87
N VAL A 99 42.30 8.87 30.60
CA VAL A 99 41.89 8.52 29.24
C VAL A 99 40.75 9.43 28.74
N SER A 100 39.83 9.85 29.63
CA SER A 100 38.74 10.75 29.27
C SER A 100 39.23 12.18 28.95
N LYS A 101 40.50 12.50 29.21
CA LYS A 101 41.08 13.80 28.86
C LYS A 101 41.67 13.83 27.46
N VAL A 102 41.86 12.65 26.82
CA VAL A 102 42.34 12.52 25.44
C VAL A 102 41.16 12.32 24.45
N GLU A 103 40.02 11.76 24.90
CA GLU A 103 38.80 11.58 24.08
C GLU A 103 37.85 12.79 24.10
N GLY A 104 38.19 13.83 24.83
CA GLY A 104 37.35 15.04 24.99
C GLY A 104 37.56 16.17 23.96
N ILE A 105 38.18 15.89 22.82
CA ILE A 105 38.36 16.84 21.73
C ILE A 105 37.59 16.33 20.50
N GLY A 106 36.30 16.61 20.44
CA GLY A 106 35.52 16.26 19.27
C GLY A 106 34.01 16.34 19.46
N GLY A 107 33.52 17.48 19.95
CA GLY A 107 32.09 17.69 20.07
C GLY A 107 31.76 19.16 20.28
N GLY A 108 31.96 19.97 19.29
CA GLY A 108 31.55 21.35 19.26
C GLY A 108 31.01 21.71 17.90
N ALA A 109 29.74 21.96 17.85
CA ALA A 109 29.07 22.51 16.68
C ALA A 109 29.61 23.90 16.39
N VAL A 110 30.02 24.15 15.16
CA VAL A 110 30.00 25.48 14.55
C VAL A 110 29.67 25.31 13.07
N ALA A 111 28.63 26.01 12.68
CA ALA A 111 28.30 26.28 11.28
C ALA A 111 29.36 27.23 10.70
N GLY A 112 29.62 27.11 9.42
CA GLY A 112 30.44 28.08 8.68
C GLY A 112 30.93 27.50 7.35
N GLU A 113 30.43 28.13 6.32
CA GLU A 113 30.82 28.05 4.92
C GLU A 113 32.32 28.02 4.69
N VAL A 114 32.74 27.44 3.60
CA VAL A 114 33.39 28.13 2.46
C VAL A 114 33.77 27.12 1.38
N ALA A 115 33.48 27.50 0.18
CA ALA A 115 33.81 26.87 -1.08
C ALA A 115 35.30 26.91 -1.41
N GLY A 116 35.75 26.12 -2.36
CA GLY A 116 37.02 26.34 -3.06
C GLY A 116 37.53 25.12 -3.86
N GLU A 117 37.41 25.28 -5.14
CA GLU A 117 37.97 24.48 -6.22
C GLU A 117 39.44 24.05 -6.04
N VAL A 118 39.84 22.99 -6.70
CA VAL A 118 40.75 23.06 -7.86
C VAL A 118 40.92 21.69 -8.48
N ALA A 119 40.75 21.64 -9.78
CA ALA A 119 41.09 20.55 -10.67
C ALA A 119 42.59 20.39 -10.87
N GLY A 120 43.06 19.20 -11.20
CA GLY A 120 44.41 18.95 -11.64
C GLY A 120 44.59 17.53 -12.15
N GLU A 121 44.47 17.37 -13.48
CA GLU A 121 45.00 16.23 -14.23
C GLU A 121 46.49 16.04 -13.96
N VAL A 122 46.98 14.80 -13.96
CA VAL A 122 48.20 14.35 -14.73
C VAL A 122 48.22 12.84 -14.88
N ALA A 123 48.39 12.41 -16.11
CA ALA A 123 48.67 11.06 -16.55
C ALA A 123 50.10 10.63 -16.27
N GLY A 124 50.30 9.32 -16.16
CA GLY A 124 51.69 8.78 -16.10
C GLY A 124 51.77 7.25 -16.00
N GLU A 125 52.25 6.67 -17.03
CA GLU A 125 52.45 5.29 -17.49
C GLU A 125 53.10 4.29 -16.51
N VAL A 126 52.63 3.05 -16.64
CA VAL A 126 53.36 1.76 -16.91
C VAL A 126 54.61 1.41 -16.13
N ALA A 127 54.59 0.28 -15.43
CA ALA A 127 55.47 -0.89 -15.66
C ALA A 127 55.09 -2.04 -14.68
N GLY A 128 55.00 -3.23 -15.22
CA GLY A 128 54.72 -4.46 -14.48
C GLY A 128 55.94 -5.02 -13.75
N ALA A 129 55.62 -5.86 -12.76
CA ALA A 129 56.43 -6.99 -12.36
C ALA A 129 55.61 -7.97 -11.50
N SER A 130 55.66 -9.21 -11.92
CA SER A 130 55.19 -10.41 -11.24
C SER A 130 55.94 -10.62 -9.91
N GLY A 131 55.16 -10.98 -8.87
CA GLY A 131 55.71 -11.44 -7.63
C GLY A 131 54.59 -11.89 -6.68
N ALA A 132 54.32 -13.21 -6.65
CA ALA A 132 53.51 -13.82 -5.63
C ALA A 132 54.28 -13.71 -4.29
N GLY A 133 53.81 -12.85 -3.44
CA GLY A 133 54.25 -12.73 -2.05
C GLY A 133 52.99 -12.62 -1.19
N GLU A 134 52.84 -13.58 -0.28
CA GLU A 134 51.86 -13.53 0.80
C GLU A 134 52.02 -12.18 1.53
N ARG A 135 51.04 -11.29 1.32
CA ARG A 135 50.97 -10.07 2.13
C ARG A 135 50.33 -10.44 3.47
N GLU A 136 51.17 -10.68 4.45
CA GLU A 136 50.77 -10.46 5.84
C GLU A 136 50.23 -9.03 5.97
N THR A 137 48.91 -8.87 6.04
CA THR A 137 48.27 -7.59 6.35
C THR A 137 48.65 -7.23 7.78
N LYS A 138 49.64 -6.32 7.95
CA LYS A 138 49.87 -5.68 9.24
C LYS A 138 48.58 -5.01 9.68
N VAL A 139 47.95 -5.59 10.72
CA VAL A 139 46.83 -4.98 11.43
C VAL A 139 47.36 -3.67 12.02
N THR A 140 46.92 -2.54 11.54
CA THR A 140 47.24 -1.23 12.10
C THR A 140 46.60 -1.13 13.47
N GLU A 141 47.22 -0.47 14.47
CA GLU A 141 46.68 -0.35 15.85
C GLU A 141 45.28 0.28 15.89
N ASP A 142 44.88 1.06 14.88
CA ASP A 142 43.57 1.68 14.74
C ASP A 142 42.42 0.68 14.43
N SER A 143 42.73 -0.57 14.05
CA SER A 143 41.72 -1.59 13.72
C SER A 143 41.42 -2.57 14.85
N ILE A 144 41.99 -2.38 16.04
CA ILE A 144 41.77 -3.29 17.19
C ILE A 144 40.53 -2.90 17.99
N CYS A 145 39.55 -3.79 18.05
CA CYS A 145 38.34 -3.60 18.87
C CYS A 145 38.62 -3.99 20.32
N TYR A 146 38.71 -3.00 21.23
CA TYR A 146 38.88 -3.19 22.66
C TYR A 146 37.53 -3.26 23.39
N ILE A 147 37.33 -4.29 24.20
CA ILE A 147 36.10 -4.53 24.96
C ILE A 147 36.39 -4.60 26.43
N ASN A 148 35.81 -3.72 27.22
CA ASN A 148 35.98 -3.70 28.68
C ASN A 148 35.05 -4.75 29.34
N ILE A 149 35.59 -5.47 30.31
CA ILE A 149 34.83 -6.39 31.14
C ILE A 149 34.73 -5.83 32.56
N VAL A 150 33.53 -5.41 32.94
CA VAL A 150 33.24 -4.91 34.28
C VAL A 150 32.52 -5.97 35.12
N SER A 151 33.09 -6.33 36.25
CA SER A 151 32.55 -7.37 37.17
C SER A 151 31.47 -6.85 38.12
N ASP A 152 31.54 -5.57 38.55
CA ASP A 152 30.67 -5.03 39.57
C ASP A 152 30.10 -3.64 39.19
N VAL A 153 28.77 -3.58 38.97
CA VAL A 153 28.02 -2.34 38.75
C VAL A 153 27.03 -2.13 39.90
N LYS A 154 27.00 -0.93 40.48
CA LYS A 154 25.98 -0.52 41.45
C LYS A 154 24.63 -0.28 40.80
N LEU A 155 23.82 -1.33 40.75
CA LEU A 155 22.45 -1.24 40.20
C LEU A 155 21.47 -0.70 41.25
N LYS A 156 20.51 0.13 40.84
CA LYS A 156 19.36 0.51 41.69
C LYS A 156 18.54 -0.74 42.04
N THR A 157 17.92 -0.77 43.25
CA THR A 157 17.12 -1.92 43.70
C THR A 157 16.03 -2.32 42.73
N ILE A 158 15.39 -1.34 42.09
CA ILE A 158 14.34 -1.56 41.09
C ILE A 158 14.92 -2.28 39.86
N ASP A 159 16.10 -1.88 39.39
CA ASP A 159 16.74 -2.49 38.21
C ASP A 159 17.22 -3.90 38.48
N LYS A 160 17.65 -4.20 39.75
CA LYS A 160 17.95 -5.57 40.15
C LYS A 160 16.72 -6.48 40.10
N ILE A 161 15.55 -5.96 40.50
CA ILE A 161 14.28 -6.72 40.45
C ILE A 161 13.88 -6.94 38.98
N ARG A 162 14.03 -5.92 38.08
CA ARG A 162 13.75 -6.05 36.65
C ARG A 162 14.65 -7.12 36.02
N LEU A 163 15.95 -7.09 36.31
CA LEU A 163 16.92 -8.07 35.83
C LEU A 163 16.70 -9.48 36.36
N SER A 164 16.27 -9.65 37.60
CA SER A 164 15.97 -10.98 38.18
C SER A 164 14.69 -11.59 37.56
N ARG A 165 13.69 -10.76 37.23
CA ARG A 165 12.50 -11.23 36.53
C ARG A 165 12.77 -11.62 35.08
N SER A 166 13.89 -11.22 34.53
CA SER A 166 14.31 -11.39 33.14
C SER A 166 15.52 -12.34 33.00
N GLU A 167 15.70 -13.29 33.94
CA GLU A 167 16.86 -14.20 33.91
C GLU A 167 16.96 -15.03 32.63
N HIS A 168 15.84 -15.41 32.03
CA HIS A 168 15.79 -16.21 30.81
C HIS A 168 15.34 -15.41 29.59
N ILE A 169 15.62 -14.10 29.56
CA ILE A 169 15.15 -13.20 28.48
C ILE A 169 15.71 -13.59 27.13
N ASP A 170 16.93 -14.10 27.08
CA ASP A 170 17.61 -14.53 25.85
C ASP A 170 16.95 -15.77 25.20
N THR A 171 16.28 -16.60 26.00
CA THR A 171 15.55 -17.77 25.49
C THR A 171 14.07 -17.49 25.25
N MET A 172 13.46 -16.60 26.04
CA MET A 172 12.02 -16.32 25.99
C MET A 172 11.64 -15.20 24.99
N ASN A 173 12.50 -14.21 24.76
CA ASN A 173 12.18 -13.07 23.93
C ASN A 173 13.19 -12.84 22.80
N THR A 174 12.96 -13.51 21.70
CA THR A 174 13.81 -13.46 20.50
C THR A 174 13.60 -12.19 19.64
N ASN A 175 12.78 -11.23 20.07
CA ASN A 175 12.44 -10.03 19.30
C ASN A 175 13.21 -8.78 19.76
N ILE A 176 13.97 -8.84 20.86
CA ILE A 176 14.86 -7.75 21.28
C ILE A 176 16.00 -7.62 20.27
N TYR A 177 16.28 -6.39 19.86
CA TYR A 177 17.14 -6.11 18.71
C TYR A 177 18.55 -6.69 18.84
N GLU A 178 19.18 -6.56 19.99
CA GLU A 178 20.51 -7.12 20.25
C GLU A 178 20.54 -8.65 20.13
N PHE A 179 19.47 -9.34 20.56
CA PHE A 179 19.40 -10.80 20.40
C PHE A 179 19.17 -11.20 18.94
N VAL A 180 18.43 -10.38 18.16
CA VAL A 180 18.28 -10.59 16.72
C VAL A 180 19.64 -10.46 16.03
N LEU A 181 20.37 -9.38 16.30
CA LEU A 181 21.70 -9.17 15.73
C LEU A 181 22.68 -10.28 16.15
N PHE A 182 22.67 -10.64 17.43
CA PHE A 182 23.59 -11.67 17.95
C PHE A 182 23.32 -13.05 17.33
N ARG A 183 22.05 -13.40 17.13
CA ARG A 183 21.66 -14.67 16.47
C ARG A 183 22.18 -14.73 15.05
N HIS A 184 21.97 -13.67 14.27
CA HIS A 184 22.51 -13.61 12.92
C HIS A 184 24.03 -13.65 12.90
N PHE A 185 24.67 -13.01 13.87
CA PHE A 185 26.13 -13.05 14.02
C PHE A 185 26.63 -14.47 14.32
N GLU A 186 26.02 -15.17 15.27
CA GLU A 186 26.36 -16.55 15.64
C GLU A 186 26.15 -17.50 14.43
N GLN A 187 25.00 -17.44 13.77
CA GLN A 187 24.70 -18.24 12.59
C GLN A 187 25.66 -17.95 11.44
N MET A 188 26.00 -16.68 11.20
CA MET A 188 26.99 -16.29 10.18
C MET A 188 28.33 -16.99 10.41
N ILE A 189 28.82 -16.99 11.64
CA ILE A 189 30.10 -17.62 12.01
C ILE A 189 30.05 -19.13 11.88
N ASP A 190 28.99 -19.76 12.39
CA ASP A 190 28.85 -21.21 12.37
C ASP A 190 28.71 -21.75 10.94
N GLU A 191 27.87 -21.11 10.11
CA GLU A 191 27.71 -21.52 8.72
C GLU A 191 28.99 -21.30 7.90
N LYS A 192 29.70 -20.21 8.15
CA LYS A 192 31.00 -19.97 7.51
C LYS A 192 32.04 -21.04 7.91
N SER A 193 32.05 -21.43 9.19
CA SER A 193 32.97 -22.50 9.69
C SER A 193 32.71 -23.86 9.06
N THR A 194 31.46 -24.11 8.65
CA THR A 194 31.03 -25.32 7.92
C THR A 194 31.13 -25.18 6.40
N ASN A 195 31.68 -24.07 5.90
CA ASN A 195 31.80 -23.75 4.48
C ASN A 195 30.42 -23.72 3.75
N ASN A 196 29.34 -23.42 4.46
CA ASN A 196 28.01 -23.24 3.88
C ASN A 196 27.86 -21.81 3.38
N LYS A 197 27.71 -21.61 2.06
CA LYS A 197 27.56 -20.27 1.44
C LYS A 197 26.38 -19.45 1.99
N HIS A 198 25.43 -20.05 2.67
CA HIS A 198 24.30 -19.36 3.29
C HIS A 198 24.74 -18.38 4.41
N TRP A 199 25.98 -18.43 4.90
CA TRP A 199 26.54 -17.41 5.80
C TRP A 199 26.42 -16.00 5.21
N LEU A 200 26.42 -15.85 3.88
CA LEU A 200 26.25 -14.57 3.19
C LEU A 200 24.85 -13.97 3.40
N PHE A 201 23.83 -14.79 3.64
CA PHE A 201 22.50 -14.31 4.03
C PHE A 201 22.54 -13.56 5.37
N HIS A 202 23.22 -14.14 6.36
CA HIS A 202 23.38 -13.52 7.67
C HIS A 202 24.27 -12.28 7.60
N TYR A 203 25.34 -12.33 6.78
CA TYR A 203 26.20 -11.19 6.51
C TYR A 203 25.42 -10.02 5.91
N TYR A 204 24.66 -10.27 4.85
CA TYR A 204 23.80 -9.26 4.20
C TYR A 204 22.76 -8.67 5.17
N THR A 205 22.13 -9.52 5.96
CA THR A 205 21.15 -9.09 6.97
C THR A 205 21.78 -8.20 8.03
N LEU A 206 22.92 -8.58 8.59
CA LEU A 206 23.66 -7.79 9.58
C LEU A 206 24.14 -6.46 9.00
N SER A 207 24.71 -6.45 7.80
CA SER A 207 25.19 -5.23 7.15
C SER A 207 24.08 -4.18 6.96
N ASN A 208 22.84 -4.64 6.70
CA ASN A 208 21.67 -3.74 6.58
C ASN A 208 21.10 -3.32 7.92
N LEU A 209 21.11 -4.21 8.95
CA LEU A 209 20.48 -3.91 10.23
C LEU A 209 21.38 -3.12 11.18
N ILE A 210 22.69 -3.31 11.15
CA ILE A 210 23.63 -2.75 12.14
C ILE A 210 23.62 -1.24 12.27
N ASN A 211 23.21 -0.53 11.19
CA ASN A 211 23.15 0.92 11.12
C ASN A 211 21.75 1.50 11.36
N ASN A 212 20.79 0.68 11.79
CA ASN A 212 19.46 1.14 12.13
C ASN A 212 19.47 2.08 13.34
N ASN A 213 18.51 3.01 13.35
CA ASN A 213 18.37 4.01 14.41
C ASN A 213 17.61 3.46 15.62
N ILE A 214 18.23 2.55 16.35
CA ILE A 214 17.65 1.95 17.56
C ILE A 214 18.13 2.73 18.80
N GLU A 215 17.16 3.09 19.67
CA GLU A 215 17.46 3.83 20.88
C GLU A 215 18.23 2.94 21.89
N HIS A 216 19.39 3.42 22.35
CA HIS A 216 20.24 2.75 23.33
C HIS A 216 20.63 1.30 22.98
N ILE A 217 20.98 1.05 21.71
CA ILE A 217 21.56 -0.24 21.32
C ILE A 217 22.92 -0.43 22.00
N ASN A 218 23.20 -1.67 22.44
CA ASN A 218 24.46 -1.99 23.07
C ASN A 218 25.66 -1.78 22.13
N ILE A 219 26.51 -0.78 22.47
CA ILE A 219 27.62 -0.36 21.61
C ILE A 219 28.73 -1.40 21.51
N HIS A 220 28.96 -2.22 22.57
CA HIS A 220 29.99 -3.24 22.57
C HIS A 220 29.65 -4.36 21.58
N LEU A 221 28.39 -4.82 21.59
CA LEU A 221 27.92 -5.80 20.62
C LEU A 221 27.99 -5.24 19.19
N LYS A 222 27.52 -3.99 18.99
CA LYS A 222 27.58 -3.33 17.70
C LYS A 222 29.02 -3.26 17.16
N ARG A 223 29.99 -2.80 17.97
CA ARG A 223 31.42 -2.70 17.56
C ARG A 223 32.01 -4.06 17.16
N ILE A 224 31.68 -5.13 17.88
CA ILE A 224 32.16 -6.47 17.56
C ILE A 224 31.64 -6.92 16.19
N ILE A 225 30.33 -6.77 15.97
CA ILE A 225 29.71 -7.16 14.71
C ILE A 225 30.31 -6.36 13.55
N VAL A 226 30.43 -5.04 13.71
CA VAL A 226 31.05 -4.17 12.69
C VAL A 226 32.47 -4.59 12.38
N ALA A 227 33.32 -4.81 13.40
CA ALA A 227 34.70 -5.22 13.20
C ALA A 227 34.83 -6.56 12.44
N VAL A 228 33.92 -7.51 12.68
CA VAL A 228 33.92 -8.80 11.96
C VAL A 228 33.40 -8.63 10.54
N LEU A 229 32.36 -7.80 10.30
CA LEU A 229 31.89 -7.50 8.95
C LEU A 229 32.96 -6.83 8.11
N GLU A 230 33.64 -5.81 8.64
CA GLU A 230 34.76 -5.11 7.99
C GLU A 230 35.95 -6.06 7.72
N HIS A 231 36.24 -6.97 8.65
CA HIS A 231 37.29 -7.98 8.44
C HIS A 231 36.96 -8.86 7.22
N TYR A 232 35.71 -9.31 7.05
CA TYR A 232 35.30 -10.12 5.91
C TYR A 232 35.30 -9.34 4.60
N GLU A 233 34.96 -8.06 4.64
CA GLU A 233 34.98 -7.17 3.50
C GLU A 233 36.43 -6.91 3.04
N ASN A 234 37.31 -6.53 3.97
CA ASN A 234 38.72 -6.24 3.71
C ASN A 234 39.52 -7.46 3.21
N THR A 235 39.09 -8.66 3.56
CA THR A 235 39.73 -9.92 3.11
C THR A 235 39.13 -10.44 1.82
N ASN A 236 38.28 -9.68 1.13
CA ASN A 236 37.59 -10.03 -0.13
C ASN A 236 36.91 -11.42 -0.10
N GLN A 237 36.34 -11.79 1.03
CA GLN A 237 35.68 -13.09 1.19
C GLN A 237 34.21 -13.07 0.74
N ILE A 238 33.68 -11.90 0.34
CA ILE A 238 32.28 -11.70 0.03
C ILE A 238 32.03 -11.95 -1.47
N ASP A 239 31.19 -12.95 -1.74
CA ASP A 239 30.76 -13.27 -3.10
C ASP A 239 29.52 -12.43 -3.45
N LEU A 240 29.72 -11.22 -4.02
CA LEU A 240 28.63 -10.33 -4.43
C LEU A 240 27.74 -10.98 -5.50
N GLY A 241 28.33 -11.80 -6.38
CA GLY A 241 27.57 -12.52 -7.40
C GLY A 241 26.58 -13.51 -6.78
N TYR A 242 26.98 -14.21 -5.73
CA TYR A 242 26.11 -15.10 -4.99
C TYR A 242 24.97 -14.34 -4.30
N ILE A 243 25.23 -13.17 -3.71
CA ILE A 243 24.21 -12.32 -3.08
C ILE A 243 23.19 -11.85 -4.12
N ILE A 244 23.64 -11.42 -5.31
CA ILE A 244 22.76 -11.00 -6.39
C ILE A 244 21.89 -12.16 -6.88
N GLU A 245 22.49 -13.32 -7.10
CA GLU A 245 21.77 -14.51 -7.58
C GLU A 245 20.68 -14.97 -6.60
N HIS A 246 20.94 -14.86 -5.30
CA HIS A 246 20.00 -15.25 -4.24
C HIS A 246 19.23 -14.06 -3.66
N SER A 247 19.19 -12.93 -4.36
CA SER A 247 18.57 -11.68 -3.88
C SER A 247 17.08 -11.83 -3.52
N TYR A 248 16.38 -12.75 -4.14
CA TYR A 248 15.00 -13.06 -3.79
C TYR A 248 14.85 -13.50 -2.32
N ASP A 249 15.71 -14.42 -1.86
CA ASP A 249 15.71 -14.89 -0.47
C ASP A 249 16.35 -13.87 0.48
N PHE A 250 17.39 -13.16 0.03
CA PHE A 250 18.17 -12.21 0.84
C PHE A 250 17.45 -10.89 1.06
N ILE A 251 16.66 -10.43 0.10
CA ILE A 251 15.99 -9.13 0.13
C ILE A 251 14.48 -9.30 0.30
N GLU A 252 13.82 -9.99 -0.64
CA GLU A 252 12.35 -10.00 -0.72
C GLU A 252 11.72 -10.90 0.35
N ARG A 253 12.31 -12.08 0.62
CA ARG A 253 11.87 -13.02 1.65
C ARG A 253 12.51 -12.82 3.02
N ASN A 254 13.40 -11.87 3.17
CA ASN A 254 14.06 -11.62 4.46
C ASN A 254 13.13 -10.90 5.43
N SER A 255 12.41 -11.68 6.22
CA SER A 255 11.46 -11.17 7.22
C SER A 255 12.11 -10.25 8.27
N ASN A 256 13.40 -10.42 8.56
CA ASN A 256 14.13 -9.59 9.53
C ASN A 256 14.35 -8.18 8.97
N LEU A 257 14.69 -8.04 7.68
CA LEU A 257 14.78 -6.72 7.06
C LEU A 257 13.43 -6.01 7.02
N LEU A 258 12.35 -6.74 6.71
CA LEU A 258 11.01 -6.15 6.70
C LEU A 258 10.56 -5.69 8.09
N LYS A 259 10.89 -6.46 9.12
CA LYS A 259 10.44 -6.23 10.49
C LYS A 259 11.23 -5.15 11.23
N TYR A 260 12.55 -5.11 11.03
CA TYR A 260 13.45 -4.31 11.86
C TYR A 260 14.07 -3.11 11.14
N SER A 261 13.83 -2.90 9.84
CA SER A 261 14.33 -1.73 9.12
C SER A 261 13.75 -0.42 9.65
N ASP A 262 14.57 0.63 9.58
CA ASP A 262 14.12 2.00 9.89
C ASP A 262 12.98 2.42 8.97
N LEU A 263 11.99 3.08 9.54
CA LEU A 263 11.02 3.84 8.78
C LEU A 263 11.66 5.15 8.31
N THR A 264 11.72 5.34 7.01
CA THR A 264 12.30 6.52 6.35
C THR A 264 11.34 7.07 5.32
N LEU A 265 11.40 8.38 5.07
CA LEU A 265 10.68 8.98 3.96
C LEU A 265 11.17 8.41 2.63
N TYR A 266 10.24 8.26 1.69
CA TYR A 266 10.58 7.99 0.30
C TYR A 266 11.26 9.23 -0.32
N ASP A 267 12.10 9.03 -1.32
CA ASP A 267 12.83 10.13 -1.96
C ASP A 267 11.88 11.19 -2.53
N HIS A 268 10.81 10.78 -3.17
CA HIS A 268 9.77 11.70 -3.66
C HIS A 268 9.09 12.52 -2.55
N GLN A 269 8.96 11.97 -1.33
CA GLN A 269 8.42 12.72 -0.19
C GLN A 269 9.40 13.77 0.32
N LYS A 270 10.71 13.48 0.28
CA LYS A 270 11.75 14.45 0.60
C LYS A 270 11.76 15.59 -0.40
N GLU A 271 11.67 15.26 -1.69
CA GLU A 271 11.66 16.26 -2.76
C GLU A 271 10.44 17.18 -2.69
N ILE A 272 9.22 16.66 -2.48
CA ILE A 272 8.04 17.50 -2.40
C ILE A 272 8.11 18.45 -1.20
N PHE A 273 8.58 17.96 -0.03
CA PHE A 273 8.74 18.82 1.15
C PHE A 273 9.75 19.95 0.92
N ASN A 274 10.84 19.68 0.21
CA ASN A 274 11.83 20.71 -0.16
C ASN A 274 11.28 21.68 -1.21
N SER A 275 10.63 21.18 -2.27
CA SER A 275 10.09 22.01 -3.35
C SER A 275 9.04 22.99 -2.88
N VAL A 276 8.15 22.57 -1.97
CA VAL A 276 7.07 23.43 -1.47
C VAL A 276 7.57 24.56 -0.57
N LYS A 277 8.74 24.44 0.05
CA LYS A 277 9.35 25.51 0.88
C LYS A 277 9.77 26.75 0.08
N SER A 278 9.87 26.64 -1.26
CA SER A 278 10.21 27.79 -2.11
C SER A 278 9.12 28.88 -2.02
N LYS A 279 9.51 30.16 -2.11
CA LYS A 279 8.58 31.30 -1.98
C LYS A 279 7.82 31.64 -3.25
N GLN A 280 8.28 31.17 -4.41
CA GLN A 280 7.68 31.46 -5.72
C GLN A 280 6.42 30.63 -5.94
N PRO A 281 5.46 31.11 -6.77
CA PRO A 281 4.37 30.31 -7.29
C PRO A 281 4.89 29.02 -7.91
N LYS A 282 4.21 27.90 -7.70
CA LYS A 282 4.73 26.60 -8.17
C LYS A 282 3.65 25.66 -8.63
N LEU A 283 3.96 24.96 -9.71
CA LEU A 283 3.26 23.76 -10.15
C LEU A 283 4.15 22.55 -9.93
N VAL A 284 3.71 21.61 -9.11
CA VAL A 284 4.45 20.37 -8.84
C VAL A 284 3.74 19.23 -9.54
N LEU A 285 4.40 18.58 -10.48
CA LEU A 285 3.99 17.32 -11.08
C LEU A 285 4.56 16.20 -10.22
N TYR A 286 3.68 15.54 -9.46
CA TYR A 286 4.09 14.58 -8.44
C TYR A 286 3.72 13.16 -8.84
N ILE A 287 4.65 12.46 -9.49
CA ILE A 287 4.48 11.12 -10.04
C ILE A 287 5.14 10.11 -9.10
N ALA A 288 4.34 9.29 -8.45
CA ALA A 288 4.88 8.23 -7.60
C ALA A 288 3.95 7.02 -7.58
N PRO A 289 4.50 5.80 -7.42
CA PRO A 289 3.70 4.59 -7.39
C PRO A 289 2.63 4.64 -6.29
N THR A 290 1.53 3.95 -6.50
CA THR A 290 0.50 3.81 -5.48
C THR A 290 1.04 3.04 -4.27
N GLY A 291 0.56 3.38 -3.06
CA GLY A 291 1.03 2.77 -1.82
C GLY A 291 2.36 3.31 -1.28
N THR A 292 2.92 4.38 -1.87
CA THR A 292 4.13 5.07 -1.38
C THR A 292 3.83 6.30 -0.53
N GLY A 293 2.58 6.47 -0.09
CA GLY A 293 2.19 7.52 0.84
C GLY A 293 1.95 8.91 0.22
N LYS A 294 1.69 9.01 -1.10
CA LYS A 294 1.30 10.28 -1.76
C LYS A 294 0.13 10.98 -1.05
N THR A 295 -0.93 10.23 -0.77
CA THR A 295 -2.16 10.73 -0.14
C THR A 295 -1.94 11.24 1.29
N LEU A 296 -0.85 10.84 1.95
CA LEU A 296 -0.52 11.28 3.30
C LEU A 296 0.39 12.52 3.32
N THR A 297 0.95 12.93 2.18
CA THR A 297 1.83 14.13 2.12
C THR A 297 1.16 15.42 2.59
N PRO A 298 -0.18 15.65 2.47
CA PRO A 298 -0.87 16.78 3.06
C PRO A 298 -0.61 16.98 4.55
N LEU A 299 -0.41 15.89 5.31
CA LEU A 299 -0.11 15.95 6.74
C LEU A 299 1.24 16.63 7.03
N GLY A 300 2.26 16.29 6.23
CA GLY A 300 3.56 16.97 6.32
C GLY A 300 3.50 18.41 5.80
N LEU A 301 2.86 18.64 4.65
CA LEU A 301 2.71 19.97 4.06
C LEU A 301 1.98 20.94 4.99
N SER A 302 1.05 20.44 5.83
CA SER A 302 0.30 21.24 6.79
C SER A 302 1.17 21.85 7.92
N GLU A 303 2.41 21.39 8.09
CA GLU A 303 3.35 21.98 9.05
C GLU A 303 3.80 23.39 8.64
N GLY A 304 3.92 23.66 7.35
CA GLY A 304 4.36 24.97 6.85
C GLY A 304 3.30 25.75 6.09
N HIS A 305 2.24 25.09 5.63
CA HIS A 305 1.22 25.66 4.75
C HIS A 305 -0.19 25.28 5.22
N ARG A 306 -1.20 25.96 4.69
CA ARG A 306 -2.59 25.50 4.72
C ARG A 306 -2.84 24.66 3.48
N VAL A 307 -3.44 23.50 3.63
CA VAL A 307 -3.60 22.56 2.53
C VAL A 307 -5.07 22.44 2.13
N ILE A 308 -5.35 22.52 0.83
CA ILE A 308 -6.62 22.07 0.25
C ILE A 308 -6.33 20.75 -0.46
N PHE A 309 -6.90 19.67 0.03
CA PHE A 309 -6.79 18.36 -0.59
C PHE A 309 -8.02 18.08 -1.41
N VAL A 310 -7.83 17.96 -2.73
CA VAL A 310 -8.90 17.68 -3.69
C VAL A 310 -8.84 16.21 -4.09
N CYS A 311 -9.92 15.48 -3.91
CA CYS A 311 -10.01 14.08 -4.31
C CYS A 311 -11.26 13.81 -5.15
N ALA A 312 -11.12 13.01 -6.20
CA ALA A 312 -12.26 12.53 -6.98
C ALA A 312 -13.00 11.42 -6.20
N ALA A 313 -12.26 10.52 -5.60
CA ALA A 313 -12.80 9.40 -4.86
C ALA A 313 -12.96 9.75 -3.37
N ARG A 314 -14.20 9.74 -2.92
CA ARG A 314 -14.63 10.17 -1.59
C ARG A 314 -13.90 9.47 -0.44
N HIS A 315 -13.75 8.15 -0.51
CA HIS A 315 -13.11 7.37 0.56
C HIS A 315 -11.62 7.69 0.73
N VAL A 316 -10.94 8.20 -0.30
CA VAL A 316 -9.54 8.68 -0.18
C VAL A 316 -9.48 9.89 0.75
N GLY A 317 -10.42 10.82 0.58
CA GLY A 317 -10.56 11.97 1.48
C GLY A 317 -10.91 11.56 2.91
N LEU A 318 -11.79 10.56 3.09
CA LEU A 318 -12.14 10.02 4.41
C LEU A 318 -10.96 9.30 5.08
N ALA A 319 -10.16 8.56 4.31
CA ALA A 319 -8.94 7.91 4.83
C ALA A 319 -7.91 8.96 5.28
N LEU A 320 -7.70 10.03 4.50
CA LEU A 320 -6.85 11.15 4.91
C LEU A 320 -7.39 11.83 6.17
N ALA A 321 -8.72 12.02 6.26
CA ALA A 321 -9.37 12.64 7.42
C ALA A 321 -9.12 11.84 8.69
N ARG A 322 -9.32 10.52 8.64
CA ARG A 322 -9.05 9.60 9.75
C ARG A 322 -7.59 9.69 10.22
N SER A 323 -6.65 9.69 9.29
CA SER A 323 -5.22 9.84 9.57
C SER A 323 -4.91 11.22 10.18
N ALA A 324 -5.53 12.28 9.66
CA ALA A 324 -5.35 13.65 10.14
C ALA A 324 -5.91 13.84 11.57
N ILE A 325 -7.10 13.31 11.86
CA ILE A 325 -7.70 13.33 13.20
C ILE A 325 -6.80 12.57 14.17
N SER A 326 -6.33 11.38 13.80
CA SER A 326 -5.43 10.56 14.63
C SER A 326 -4.07 11.26 14.91
N ALA A 327 -3.67 12.17 14.02
CA ALA A 327 -2.49 13.03 14.17
C ALA A 327 -2.81 14.40 14.80
N ASN A 328 -4.02 14.61 15.35
CA ASN A 328 -4.51 15.85 15.97
C ASN A 328 -4.46 17.08 15.02
N LYS A 329 -4.59 16.88 13.72
CA LYS A 329 -4.66 17.97 12.74
C LYS A 329 -6.06 18.60 12.74
N LYS A 330 -6.10 19.90 12.47
CA LYS A 330 -7.34 20.69 12.41
C LYS A 330 -7.89 20.66 11.00
N ILE A 331 -8.94 19.89 10.79
CA ILE A 331 -9.47 19.63 9.46
C ILE A 331 -10.88 20.19 9.26
N ALA A 332 -11.21 20.41 8.00
CA ALA A 332 -12.54 20.78 7.54
C ALA A 332 -12.92 19.97 6.29
N PHE A 333 -14.21 19.87 6.02
CA PHE A 333 -14.77 19.09 4.94
C PHE A 333 -15.64 19.92 4.02
N ALA A 334 -15.40 19.80 2.73
CA ALA A 334 -16.24 20.34 1.67
C ALA A 334 -16.62 19.23 0.69
N PHE A 335 -17.56 18.36 1.08
CA PHE A 335 -18.10 17.31 0.22
C PHE A 335 -19.53 17.65 -0.18
N GLY A 336 -19.83 17.64 -1.49
CA GLY A 336 -21.15 17.98 -2.03
C GLY A 336 -21.60 19.38 -1.65
N CYS A 337 -20.66 20.32 -1.49
CA CYS A 337 -20.93 21.70 -1.13
C CYS A 337 -21.17 22.54 -2.38
N SER A 338 -22.26 23.32 -2.38
CA SER A 338 -22.56 24.32 -3.39
C SER A 338 -22.12 25.73 -2.96
N SER A 339 -21.95 25.95 -1.66
CA SER A 339 -21.57 27.23 -1.06
C SER A 339 -20.65 27.02 0.14
N ALA A 340 -20.02 28.10 0.62
CA ALA A 340 -19.19 28.08 1.81
C ALA A 340 -19.98 27.73 3.11
N GLU A 341 -21.27 27.95 3.13
CA GLU A 341 -22.14 27.61 4.28
C GLU A 341 -22.30 26.11 4.48
N ASP A 342 -22.11 25.34 3.42
CA ASP A 342 -22.19 23.87 3.45
C ASP A 342 -20.95 23.22 4.06
N ILE A 343 -19.84 23.95 4.22
CA ILE A 343 -18.57 23.45 4.76
C ILE A 343 -18.73 23.06 6.22
N ARG A 344 -18.13 21.96 6.62
CA ARG A 344 -18.19 21.42 7.97
C ARG A 344 -16.80 21.31 8.57
N LEU A 345 -16.62 21.92 9.74
CA LEU A 345 -15.37 21.81 10.50
C LEU A 345 -15.44 20.62 11.45
N HIS A 346 -14.33 19.90 11.54
CA HIS A 346 -14.12 19.02 12.68
C HIS A 346 -13.97 19.89 13.95
N TYR A 347 -14.45 19.43 15.10
CA TYR A 347 -14.49 20.25 16.31
C TYR A 347 -13.11 20.72 16.79
N PHE A 348 -12.02 20.02 16.43
CA PHE A 348 -10.63 20.49 16.67
C PHE A 348 -10.31 21.79 15.93
N ALA A 349 -10.90 22.00 14.76
CA ALA A 349 -10.69 23.16 13.93
C ALA A 349 -11.63 24.34 14.27
N ALA A 350 -12.74 24.07 14.94
CA ALA A 350 -13.72 25.08 15.27
C ALA A 350 -13.26 26.00 16.39
N LYS A 351 -13.73 27.26 16.35
CA LYS A 351 -13.51 28.21 17.42
C LYS A 351 -14.37 27.88 18.65
N GLU A 352 -15.62 27.52 18.40
CA GLU A 352 -16.60 27.16 19.41
C GLU A 352 -17.36 25.89 19.03
N TYR A 353 -17.62 25.04 20.02
CA TYR A 353 -18.48 23.87 19.88
C TYR A 353 -19.19 23.54 21.18
N THR A 354 -20.30 22.84 21.10
CA THR A 354 -21.08 22.42 22.26
C THR A 354 -21.03 20.93 22.46
N VAL A 355 -20.86 20.51 23.71
CA VAL A 355 -20.76 19.09 24.11
C VAL A 355 -21.99 18.71 24.92
N ASN A 356 -22.52 17.54 24.73
CA ASN A 356 -23.52 16.97 25.61
C ASN A 356 -22.87 16.60 26.95
N LYS A 357 -23.23 17.28 28.01
CA LYS A 357 -22.65 17.07 29.36
C LYS A 357 -22.85 15.64 29.91
N ARG A 358 -23.84 14.92 29.43
CA ARG A 358 -24.20 13.56 29.91
C ARG A 358 -23.45 12.46 29.13
N THR A 359 -23.37 12.60 27.81
CA THR A 359 -22.80 11.57 26.93
C THR A 359 -21.40 11.91 26.41
N GLY A 360 -20.92 13.14 26.63
CA GLY A 360 -19.66 13.61 26.03
C GLY A 360 -19.71 13.87 24.52
N ALA A 361 -20.85 13.56 23.86
CA ALA A 361 -21.00 13.70 22.43
C ALA A 361 -21.03 15.17 21.98
N ILE A 362 -20.40 15.47 20.85
CA ILE A 362 -20.36 16.82 20.26
C ILE A 362 -21.71 17.09 19.58
N LYS A 363 -22.39 18.17 20.01
CA LYS A 363 -23.72 18.52 19.49
C LYS A 363 -23.67 19.51 18.33
N LYS A 364 -22.95 20.63 18.48
CA LYS A 364 -22.90 21.69 17.47
C LYS A 364 -21.51 22.24 17.35
N VAL A 365 -21.06 22.41 16.13
CA VAL A 365 -19.79 23.00 15.76
C VAL A 365 -20.05 24.32 15.04
N ASP A 366 -19.35 25.37 15.39
CA ASP A 366 -19.40 26.63 14.66
C ASP A 366 -18.52 26.54 13.42
N ASN A 367 -19.16 26.60 12.25
CA ASN A 367 -18.48 26.50 10.96
C ASN A 367 -18.18 27.87 10.34
N SER A 368 -18.48 28.97 11.02
CA SER A 368 -18.39 30.31 10.44
C SER A 368 -16.94 30.83 10.38
N VAL A 369 -16.04 30.32 11.23
CA VAL A 369 -14.66 30.79 11.36
C VAL A 369 -13.70 29.62 11.11
N GLY A 370 -12.93 29.72 10.01
CA GLY A 370 -12.00 28.67 9.56
C GLY A 370 -10.52 29.02 9.73
N ASP A 371 -10.17 29.99 10.58
CA ASP A 371 -8.80 30.47 10.80
C ASP A 371 -7.83 29.38 11.30
N LYS A 372 -8.35 28.40 12.02
CA LYS A 372 -7.57 27.28 12.56
C LYS A 372 -7.44 26.10 11.61
N VAL A 373 -8.16 26.07 10.49
CA VAL A 373 -8.14 24.92 9.56
C VAL A 373 -6.74 24.74 8.97
N GLU A 374 -6.15 23.59 9.16
CA GLU A 374 -4.84 23.20 8.60
C GLU A 374 -5.00 22.49 7.28
N ILE A 375 -5.99 21.59 7.19
CA ILE A 375 -6.29 20.80 5.99
C ILE A 375 -7.78 20.88 5.69
N MET A 376 -8.13 21.39 4.52
CA MET A 376 -9.46 21.34 3.93
C MET A 376 -9.53 20.14 2.99
N ILE A 377 -10.42 19.20 3.23
CA ILE A 377 -10.61 18.02 2.38
C ILE A 377 -11.89 18.22 1.57
N CYS A 378 -11.78 18.19 0.26
CA CYS A 378 -12.91 18.45 -0.63
C CYS A 378 -12.98 17.49 -1.81
N ASP A 379 -14.20 17.32 -2.33
CA ASP A 379 -14.42 16.69 -3.62
C ASP A 379 -14.19 17.68 -4.77
N ILE A 380 -14.17 17.19 -6.01
CA ILE A 380 -13.93 18.03 -7.20
C ILE A 380 -14.99 19.11 -7.36
N ARG A 381 -16.27 18.83 -7.06
CA ARG A 381 -17.37 19.81 -7.17
C ARG A 381 -17.27 20.93 -6.16
N SER A 382 -16.78 20.61 -4.99
CA SER A 382 -16.70 21.54 -3.85
C SER A 382 -15.37 22.29 -3.76
N TYR A 383 -14.48 22.12 -4.74
CA TYR A 383 -13.18 22.78 -4.72
C TYR A 383 -13.27 24.31 -4.64
N LEU A 384 -14.09 24.94 -5.48
CA LEU A 384 -14.22 26.40 -5.48
C LEU A 384 -14.81 26.95 -4.17
N PRO A 385 -15.91 26.42 -3.61
CA PRO A 385 -16.37 26.79 -2.26
C PRO A 385 -15.28 26.61 -1.19
N ALA A 386 -14.53 25.50 -1.24
CA ALA A 386 -13.42 25.24 -0.32
C ALA A 386 -12.29 26.28 -0.46
N MET A 387 -11.90 26.62 -1.68
CA MET A 387 -10.90 27.63 -1.99
C MET A 387 -11.30 29.00 -1.45
N TYR A 388 -12.50 29.48 -1.77
CA TYR A 388 -13.00 30.78 -1.28
C TYR A 388 -13.09 30.82 0.24
N TYR A 389 -13.54 29.74 0.86
CA TYR A 389 -13.55 29.65 2.32
C TYR A 389 -12.15 29.75 2.92
N MET A 390 -11.17 29.04 2.38
CA MET A 390 -9.79 29.09 2.87
C MET A 390 -9.14 30.46 2.62
N LEU A 391 -9.42 31.11 1.50
CA LEU A 391 -8.92 32.46 1.17
C LEU A 391 -9.53 33.57 2.05
N ALA A 392 -10.71 33.36 2.62
CA ALA A 392 -11.30 34.29 3.56
C ALA A 392 -10.47 34.44 4.87
N PHE A 393 -9.68 33.43 5.22
CA PHE A 393 -8.88 33.41 6.45
C PHE A 393 -7.37 33.38 6.22
N ASN A 394 -6.91 33.07 4.99
CA ASN A 394 -5.50 32.87 4.69
C ASN A 394 -5.09 33.60 3.39
N ARG A 395 -3.83 34.01 3.30
CA ARG A 395 -3.26 34.53 2.04
C ARG A 395 -3.05 33.37 1.06
N ALA A 396 -3.25 33.61 -0.22
CA ALA A 396 -3.14 32.62 -1.30
C ALA A 396 -1.75 31.93 -1.32
N GLU A 397 -0.67 32.67 -1.04
CA GLU A 397 0.70 32.16 -1.05
C GLU A 397 0.98 31.16 0.07
N ARG A 398 0.18 31.20 1.15
CA ARG A 398 0.27 30.24 2.26
C ARG A 398 -0.53 28.98 2.04
N ILE A 399 -1.36 28.94 1.00
CA ILE A 399 -2.20 27.78 0.69
C ILE A 399 -1.53 26.95 -0.38
N VAL A 400 -1.53 25.63 -0.20
CA VAL A 400 -1.12 24.64 -1.20
C VAL A 400 -2.34 23.81 -1.55
N VAL A 401 -2.65 23.69 -2.84
CA VAL A 401 -3.65 22.76 -3.35
C VAL A 401 -2.95 21.48 -3.73
N GLN A 402 -3.32 20.38 -3.11
CA GLN A 402 -2.93 19.05 -3.56
C GLN A 402 -4.13 18.37 -4.20
N TRP A 403 -4.07 18.18 -5.52
CA TRP A 403 -5.07 17.47 -6.27
C TRP A 403 -4.62 16.02 -6.47
N ASP A 404 -5.31 15.11 -5.83
CA ASP A 404 -5.00 13.68 -5.88
C ASP A 404 -5.73 13.02 -7.04
N GLU A 405 -4.98 12.27 -7.86
CA GLU A 405 -5.43 11.58 -9.07
C GLU A 405 -6.22 12.51 -10.02
N PRO A 406 -5.63 13.62 -10.53
CA PRO A 406 -6.29 14.51 -11.47
C PRO A 406 -6.59 13.86 -12.83
N THR A 407 -5.98 12.71 -13.10
CA THR A 407 -6.18 11.91 -14.32
C THR A 407 -7.42 11.03 -14.28
N ILE A 408 -8.14 10.98 -13.15
CA ILE A 408 -9.41 10.26 -13.08
C ILE A 408 -10.38 10.83 -14.14
N THR A 409 -10.98 9.93 -14.91
CA THR A 409 -11.90 10.23 -16.03
C THR A 409 -11.26 10.79 -17.29
N MET A 410 -9.95 10.96 -17.34
CA MET A 410 -9.27 11.50 -18.55
C MET A 410 -9.13 10.47 -19.68
N ASP A 411 -9.40 9.20 -19.40
CA ASP A 411 -9.52 8.14 -20.41
C ASP A 411 -10.86 8.14 -21.16
N TYR A 412 -11.84 8.94 -20.71
CA TYR A 412 -13.14 9.13 -21.38
C TYR A 412 -13.12 10.34 -22.31
N ASN A 413 -13.76 10.23 -23.47
CA ASN A 413 -13.92 11.35 -24.40
C ASN A 413 -14.81 12.46 -23.81
N ASP A 414 -15.84 12.10 -23.04
CA ASP A 414 -16.70 13.02 -22.32
C ASP A 414 -17.12 12.44 -20.99
N HIS A 415 -17.08 13.24 -19.95
CA HIS A 415 -17.49 12.87 -18.60
C HIS A 415 -18.06 14.06 -17.85
N VAL A 416 -19.06 13.82 -16.97
CA VAL A 416 -19.74 14.88 -16.20
C VAL A 416 -18.77 15.77 -15.41
N LEU A 417 -17.67 15.19 -14.91
CA LEU A 417 -16.65 15.94 -14.17
C LEU A 417 -15.77 16.83 -15.02
N HIS A 418 -15.68 16.62 -16.34
CA HIS A 418 -14.78 17.39 -17.22
C HIS A 418 -15.09 18.89 -17.17
N LYS A 419 -16.38 19.27 -17.27
CA LYS A 419 -16.80 20.69 -17.16
C LYS A 419 -16.43 21.30 -15.81
N ILE A 420 -16.54 20.51 -14.74
CA ILE A 420 -16.23 20.97 -13.39
C ILE A 420 -14.72 21.12 -13.21
N ILE A 421 -13.92 20.16 -13.69
CA ILE A 421 -12.45 20.22 -13.64
C ILE A 421 -11.95 21.45 -14.38
N LYS A 422 -12.47 21.69 -15.57
CA LYS A 422 -12.14 22.85 -16.41
C LYS A 422 -12.45 24.17 -15.70
N LYS A 423 -13.63 24.27 -15.07
CA LYS A 423 -14.02 25.43 -14.25
C LYS A 423 -13.11 25.61 -13.05
N ASN A 424 -12.82 24.53 -12.32
CA ASN A 424 -11.94 24.58 -11.16
C ASN A 424 -10.55 25.08 -11.52
N TRP A 425 -9.99 24.65 -12.65
CA TRP A 425 -8.70 25.14 -13.13
C TRP A 425 -8.77 26.60 -13.52
N SER A 426 -9.78 26.99 -14.30
CA SER A 426 -9.98 28.36 -14.75
C SER A 426 -10.11 29.36 -13.61
N ASP A 427 -10.93 29.03 -12.60
CA ASP A 427 -11.26 29.93 -11.49
C ASP A 427 -10.29 29.80 -10.31
N ASN A 428 -9.29 28.91 -10.38
CA ASN A 428 -8.30 28.76 -9.31
C ASN A 428 -7.51 30.04 -9.07
N MET A 429 -7.43 30.48 -7.81
CA MET A 429 -6.70 31.66 -7.37
C MET A 429 -5.43 31.34 -6.57
N ILE A 430 -5.15 30.05 -6.32
CA ILE A 430 -4.04 29.65 -5.47
C ILE A 430 -2.81 29.32 -6.34
N PRO A 431 -1.66 29.99 -6.05
CA PRO A 431 -0.47 29.89 -6.89
C PRO A 431 0.38 28.64 -6.62
N ASN A 432 0.12 27.89 -5.54
CA ASN A 432 0.88 26.70 -5.20
C ASN A 432 0.02 25.45 -5.44
N MET A 433 0.31 24.71 -6.51
CA MET A 433 -0.47 23.55 -6.90
C MET A 433 0.42 22.31 -7.04
N VAL A 434 -0.06 21.20 -6.48
CA VAL A 434 0.53 19.87 -6.58
C VAL A 434 -0.48 18.97 -7.28
N LEU A 435 -0.14 18.46 -8.45
CA LEU A 435 -0.90 17.44 -9.16
C LEU A 435 -0.26 16.08 -8.85
N SER A 436 -0.95 15.20 -8.13
CA SER A 436 -0.39 13.93 -7.67
C SER A 436 -1.10 12.73 -8.28
N SER A 437 -0.37 11.88 -9.01
CA SER A 437 -0.89 10.61 -9.55
C SER A 437 0.23 9.58 -9.70
N ALA A 438 -0.14 8.33 -9.91
CA ALA A 438 0.80 7.28 -10.33
C ALA A 438 1.06 7.33 -11.85
N THR A 439 0.13 7.89 -12.60
CA THR A 439 0.09 7.89 -14.07
C THR A 439 -0.12 9.30 -14.62
N LEU A 440 0.42 10.31 -13.94
CA LEU A 440 0.37 11.69 -14.45
C LEU A 440 1.23 11.77 -15.72
N PRO A 441 0.76 12.45 -16.79
CA PRO A 441 1.59 12.74 -17.96
C PRO A 441 2.87 13.49 -17.57
N LYS A 442 3.92 13.28 -18.35
CA LYS A 442 5.23 13.89 -18.11
C LYS A 442 5.20 15.39 -18.43
N GLU A 443 6.18 16.12 -17.92
CA GLU A 443 6.28 17.57 -18.10
C GLU A 443 6.21 17.97 -19.60
N HIS A 444 6.97 17.28 -20.46
CA HIS A 444 6.98 17.56 -21.89
C HIS A 444 5.67 17.17 -22.63
N GLU A 445 4.80 16.39 -22.03
CA GLU A 445 3.47 16.04 -22.53
C GLU A 445 2.40 17.08 -22.13
N LEU A 446 2.63 17.85 -21.04
CA LEU A 446 1.69 18.83 -20.47
C LEU A 446 2.01 20.28 -20.85
N VAL A 447 2.53 20.50 -22.07
CA VAL A 447 3.01 21.83 -22.52
C VAL A 447 1.94 22.92 -22.39
N GLN A 448 0.70 22.66 -22.81
CA GLN A 448 -0.39 23.65 -22.74
C GLN A 448 -0.82 23.94 -21.30
N THR A 449 -0.93 22.92 -20.46
CA THR A 449 -1.25 23.06 -19.03
C THR A 449 -0.20 23.90 -18.30
N ILE A 450 1.08 23.67 -18.58
CA ILE A 450 2.20 24.39 -17.98
C ILE A 450 2.23 25.84 -18.49
N ALA A 451 2.04 26.07 -19.76
CA ALA A 451 2.00 27.41 -20.35
C ALA A 451 0.85 28.25 -19.75
N ASP A 452 -0.35 27.65 -19.61
CA ASP A 452 -1.49 28.31 -18.98
C ASP A 452 -1.23 28.67 -17.52
N PHE A 453 -0.63 27.75 -16.75
CA PHE A 453 -0.26 28.01 -15.37
C PHE A 453 0.76 29.16 -15.23
N ARG A 454 1.79 29.19 -16.09
CA ARG A 454 2.80 30.27 -16.13
C ARG A 454 2.19 31.62 -16.53
N THR A 455 1.22 31.64 -17.43
CA THR A 455 0.48 32.83 -17.82
C THR A 455 -0.34 33.38 -16.66
N LYS A 456 -0.99 32.49 -15.92
CA LYS A 456 -1.85 32.83 -14.79
C LYS A 456 -1.04 33.29 -13.56
N PHE A 457 0.07 32.62 -13.26
CA PHE A 457 0.93 32.90 -12.14
C PHE A 457 2.35 33.24 -12.61
N LYS A 458 2.61 34.55 -12.82
CA LYS A 458 3.90 35.03 -13.29
C LYS A 458 5.04 34.62 -12.37
N ALA A 459 6.22 34.36 -12.92
CA ALA A 459 7.41 33.87 -12.22
C ALA A 459 7.20 32.52 -11.49
N SER A 460 6.27 31.67 -11.95
CA SER A 460 6.04 30.35 -11.38
C SER A 460 7.13 29.36 -11.79
N ARG A 461 7.49 28.45 -10.87
CA ARG A 461 8.38 27.31 -11.13
C ARG A 461 7.56 26.03 -11.32
N VAL A 462 8.03 25.18 -12.22
CA VAL A 462 7.51 23.82 -12.41
C VAL A 462 8.52 22.85 -11.79
N PHE A 463 8.05 21.97 -10.93
CA PHE A 463 8.84 20.90 -10.33
C PHE A 463 8.29 19.57 -10.83
N ASN A 464 9.17 18.75 -11.37
CA ASN A 464 8.82 17.41 -11.83
C ASN A 464 9.42 16.36 -10.89
N ILE A 465 8.60 15.82 -9.99
CA ILE A 465 9.00 14.82 -9.00
C ILE A 465 8.54 13.45 -9.49
N VAL A 466 9.47 12.62 -9.92
CA VAL A 466 9.19 11.26 -10.42
C VAL A 466 9.85 10.24 -9.51
N SER A 467 9.02 9.42 -8.86
CA SER A 467 9.50 8.31 -8.05
C SER A 467 9.46 7.00 -8.81
N HIS A 468 10.48 6.21 -8.59
CA HIS A 468 10.57 4.82 -9.00
C HIS A 468 10.93 3.90 -7.82
N ASP A 469 10.53 4.31 -6.63
CA ASP A 469 10.74 3.51 -5.42
C ASP A 469 10.07 2.15 -5.54
N CYS A 470 10.86 1.11 -5.38
CA CYS A 470 10.45 -0.27 -5.54
C CYS A 470 10.85 -1.07 -4.29
N LYS A 471 10.00 -1.03 -3.25
CA LYS A 471 10.20 -1.85 -2.03
C LYS A 471 9.51 -3.21 -2.10
N LYS A 472 8.74 -3.47 -3.14
CA LYS A 472 7.96 -4.70 -3.32
C LYS A 472 7.92 -5.11 -4.78
N THR A 473 7.85 -6.40 -5.01
CA THR A 473 7.69 -6.98 -6.33
C THR A 473 6.26 -7.46 -6.52
N ILE A 474 5.67 -7.16 -7.69
CA ILE A 474 4.35 -7.66 -8.11
C ILE A 474 4.53 -8.34 -9.46
N PRO A 475 4.92 -9.63 -9.51
CA PRO A 475 5.12 -10.33 -10.75
C PRO A 475 3.86 -10.33 -11.62
N LEU A 476 4.03 -10.08 -12.91
CA LEU A 476 3.00 -10.23 -13.91
C LEU A 476 2.96 -11.69 -14.36
N ILE A 477 1.79 -12.28 -14.29
CA ILE A 477 1.60 -13.70 -14.61
C ILE A 477 0.66 -13.82 -15.79
N ASP A 478 1.10 -14.53 -16.81
CA ASP A 478 0.34 -14.75 -18.03
C ASP A 478 -0.81 -15.76 -17.85
N ASN A 479 -1.58 -15.94 -18.91
CA ASN A 479 -2.68 -16.89 -18.95
C ASN A 479 -2.27 -18.36 -18.67
N ASN A 480 -0.99 -18.68 -18.84
CA ASN A 480 -0.45 -20.03 -18.63
C ASN A 480 0.23 -20.21 -17.26
N GLY A 481 0.27 -19.18 -16.42
CA GLY A 481 0.87 -19.23 -15.10
C GLY A 481 2.36 -18.93 -15.04
N TYR A 482 2.95 -18.41 -16.11
CA TYR A 482 4.35 -18.02 -16.17
C TYR A 482 4.52 -16.55 -15.84
N VAL A 483 5.60 -16.23 -15.14
CA VAL A 483 6.02 -14.84 -14.96
C VAL A 483 6.47 -14.27 -16.30
N ILE A 484 6.01 -13.06 -16.61
CA ILE A 484 6.40 -12.32 -17.80
C ILE A 484 7.38 -11.23 -17.43
N MET A 485 8.51 -11.23 -18.12
CA MET A 485 9.57 -10.23 -18.03
C MET A 485 9.87 -9.65 -19.42
N PRO A 486 10.48 -8.46 -19.52
CA PRO A 486 10.87 -7.87 -20.82
C PRO A 486 11.59 -8.83 -21.77
N HIS A 487 12.47 -9.68 -21.26
CA HIS A 487 13.22 -10.66 -22.08
C HIS A 487 12.36 -11.83 -22.62
N HIS A 488 11.10 -11.98 -22.15
CA HIS A 488 10.20 -12.99 -22.68
C HIS A 488 9.33 -12.48 -23.83
N LEU A 489 9.28 -11.16 -24.09
CA LEU A 489 8.27 -10.54 -24.95
C LEU A 489 8.54 -10.68 -26.44
N SER A 490 9.80 -10.78 -26.86
CA SER A 490 10.15 -10.90 -28.28
C SER A 490 11.41 -11.74 -28.51
N GLU A 491 11.37 -12.54 -29.57
CA GLU A 491 12.52 -13.26 -30.12
C GLU A 491 13.52 -12.31 -30.81
N LYS A 492 13.04 -11.15 -31.30
CA LYS A 492 13.88 -10.16 -31.96
C LYS A 492 14.47 -9.20 -30.94
N TYR A 493 15.81 -9.10 -30.93
CA TYR A 493 16.52 -8.24 -29.99
C TYR A 493 16.17 -6.77 -30.13
N ASP A 494 15.96 -6.26 -31.35
CA ASP A 494 15.57 -4.87 -31.58
C ASP A 494 14.23 -4.49 -30.95
N GLU A 495 13.29 -5.43 -30.90
CA GLU A 495 12.02 -5.21 -30.21
C GLU A 495 12.20 -5.20 -28.69
N VAL A 496 13.08 -6.07 -28.17
CA VAL A 496 13.40 -6.05 -26.74
C VAL A 496 14.08 -4.74 -26.35
N LEU A 497 14.96 -4.19 -27.18
CA LEU A 497 15.58 -2.89 -26.94
C LEU A 497 14.54 -1.75 -26.86
N LYS A 498 13.50 -1.78 -27.69
CA LYS A 498 12.39 -0.81 -27.58
C LYS A 498 11.67 -0.94 -26.25
N VAL A 499 11.40 -2.17 -25.80
CA VAL A 499 10.81 -2.45 -24.49
C VAL A 499 11.72 -1.94 -23.36
N VAL A 500 13.03 -2.18 -23.44
CA VAL A 500 14.00 -1.73 -22.43
C VAL A 500 14.01 -0.20 -22.35
N ASN A 501 14.08 0.49 -23.49
CA ASN A 501 14.04 1.94 -23.53
C ASN A 501 12.73 2.48 -22.92
N HIS A 502 11.59 1.87 -23.24
CA HIS A 502 10.31 2.22 -22.61
C HIS A 502 10.33 2.03 -21.09
N CYS A 503 10.93 0.93 -20.60
CA CYS A 503 11.07 0.69 -19.16
C CYS A 503 12.03 1.67 -18.48
N GLU A 504 13.11 2.10 -19.15
CA GLU A 504 14.03 3.14 -18.66
C GLU A 504 13.34 4.50 -18.56
N GLU A 505 12.46 4.82 -19.50
CA GLU A 505 11.64 6.03 -19.47
C GLU A 505 10.52 5.96 -18.39
N HIS A 506 10.03 4.76 -18.09
CA HIS A 506 8.93 4.52 -17.15
C HIS A 506 9.38 3.60 -16.01
N LEU A 507 10.31 4.08 -15.17
CA LEU A 507 10.91 3.30 -14.08
C LEU A 507 9.90 2.81 -13.03
N THR A 508 8.67 3.32 -13.02
CA THR A 508 7.56 2.77 -12.22
C THR A 508 7.25 1.32 -12.55
N LEU A 509 7.57 0.86 -13.77
CA LEU A 509 7.40 -0.53 -14.22
C LEU A 509 8.36 -1.50 -13.52
N LEU A 510 9.46 -1.03 -12.92
CA LEU A 510 10.38 -1.87 -12.13
C LEU A 510 9.66 -2.63 -11.01
N ARG A 511 8.54 -2.10 -10.52
CA ARG A 511 7.72 -2.77 -9.49
C ARG A 511 7.21 -4.14 -9.94
N TYR A 512 7.01 -4.31 -11.25
CA TYR A 512 6.45 -5.53 -11.83
C TYR A 512 7.50 -6.54 -12.25
N PHE A 513 8.80 -6.20 -12.16
CA PHE A 513 9.87 -7.16 -12.45
C PHE A 513 10.07 -8.11 -11.29
N ASP A 514 9.91 -9.39 -11.52
CA ASP A 514 10.20 -10.43 -10.54
C ASP A 514 11.70 -10.43 -10.20
N LEU A 515 12.01 -10.34 -8.90
CA LEU A 515 13.40 -10.21 -8.46
C LEU A 515 14.22 -11.47 -8.77
N LYS A 516 13.59 -12.64 -8.63
CA LYS A 516 14.24 -13.92 -8.91
C LYS A 516 14.59 -14.05 -10.38
N GLU A 517 13.61 -13.85 -11.28
CA GLU A 517 13.81 -13.88 -12.72
C GLU A 517 14.83 -12.83 -13.19
N THR A 518 14.80 -11.65 -12.56
CA THR A 518 15.74 -10.55 -12.81
C THR A 518 17.18 -10.97 -12.52
N ALA A 519 17.41 -11.56 -11.36
CA ALA A 519 18.73 -12.01 -10.91
C ALA A 519 19.21 -13.21 -11.72
N GLU A 520 18.37 -14.21 -11.93
CA GLU A 520 18.69 -15.40 -12.73
C GLU A 520 19.11 -15.00 -14.15
N PHE A 521 18.37 -14.08 -14.79
CA PHE A 521 18.70 -13.59 -16.14
C PHE A 521 20.05 -12.88 -16.19
N ALA A 522 20.28 -11.94 -15.27
CA ALA A 522 21.50 -11.16 -15.26
C ALA A 522 22.73 -12.05 -15.04
N MET A 523 22.69 -12.94 -14.05
CA MET A 523 23.80 -13.82 -13.71
C MET A 523 24.04 -14.90 -14.78
N TYR A 524 22.99 -15.46 -15.39
CA TYR A 524 23.10 -16.40 -16.51
C TYR A 524 23.80 -15.75 -17.71
N SER A 525 23.36 -14.56 -18.09
CA SER A 525 23.91 -13.84 -19.25
C SER A 525 25.37 -13.47 -19.04
N GLU A 526 25.77 -13.14 -17.83
CA GLU A 526 27.14 -12.84 -17.50
C GLU A 526 28.06 -14.09 -17.47
N ARG A 527 27.61 -15.18 -16.83
CA ARG A 527 28.37 -16.45 -16.75
C ARG A 527 28.69 -17.02 -18.13
N ASN A 528 27.79 -16.85 -19.09
CA ASN A 528 27.98 -17.32 -20.45
C ASN A 528 28.69 -16.27 -21.33
N ASN A 529 29.16 -15.17 -20.76
CA ASN A 529 29.81 -14.07 -21.48
C ASN A 529 28.99 -13.47 -22.65
N TYR A 530 27.66 -13.47 -22.51
CA TYR A 530 26.74 -12.87 -23.50
C TYR A 530 26.60 -11.36 -23.34
N VAL A 531 27.25 -10.76 -22.33
CA VAL A 531 27.13 -9.34 -21.96
C VAL A 531 28.43 -8.60 -22.21
N LYS A 532 28.34 -7.36 -22.75
CA LYS A 532 29.50 -6.47 -22.90
C LYS A 532 30.18 -6.19 -21.55
N THR A 533 31.48 -6.05 -21.54
CA THR A 533 32.28 -5.88 -20.30
C THR A 533 31.84 -4.70 -19.43
N ALA A 534 31.27 -3.64 -20.02
CA ALA A 534 30.77 -2.47 -19.31
C ALA A 534 29.56 -2.78 -18.41
N ALA A 535 28.80 -3.85 -18.70
CA ALA A 535 27.63 -4.25 -17.95
C ALA A 535 27.85 -5.42 -16.98
N LYS A 536 29.12 -5.83 -16.74
CA LYS A 536 29.44 -6.87 -15.74
C LYS A 536 29.10 -6.39 -14.33
N PHE A 537 28.63 -7.30 -13.44
CA PHE A 537 28.23 -6.94 -12.07
C PHE A 537 29.36 -6.30 -11.28
N SER A 538 30.58 -6.77 -11.45
CA SER A 538 31.77 -6.25 -10.78
C SER A 538 32.09 -4.77 -11.06
N ARG A 539 31.51 -4.20 -12.13
CA ARG A 539 31.57 -2.76 -12.44
C ARG A 539 30.36 -1.96 -11.97
N ASN A 540 29.31 -2.64 -11.55
CA ASN A 540 28.06 -2.00 -11.18
C ASN A 540 27.81 -2.07 -9.67
N PHE A 541 28.42 -3.02 -8.97
CA PHE A 541 28.30 -3.20 -7.53
C PHE A 541 29.72 -3.27 -6.95
N ALA A 542 30.09 -2.26 -6.19
CA ALA A 542 31.38 -2.22 -5.49
C ALA A 542 31.27 -2.88 -4.11
N ASN A 543 30.15 -2.67 -3.40
CA ASN A 543 29.96 -3.08 -2.03
C ASN A 543 28.59 -3.77 -1.85
N VAL A 544 28.42 -4.47 -0.73
CA VAL A 544 27.15 -5.12 -0.38
C VAL A 544 26.03 -4.10 -0.19
N SER A 545 26.35 -2.89 0.27
CA SER A 545 25.39 -1.78 0.41
C SER A 545 24.76 -1.32 -0.90
N ASP A 546 25.42 -1.55 -2.03
CA ASP A 546 24.90 -1.18 -3.35
C ASP A 546 23.82 -2.17 -3.82
N ILE A 547 23.78 -3.37 -3.22
CA ILE A 547 22.86 -4.44 -3.61
C ILE A 547 21.54 -4.26 -2.89
N ASN A 548 20.53 -3.77 -3.61
CA ASN A 548 19.16 -3.66 -3.15
C ASN A 548 18.20 -3.97 -4.31
N MET A 549 16.91 -4.10 -4.01
CA MET A 549 15.89 -4.47 -5.00
C MET A 549 15.89 -3.55 -6.22
N LYS A 550 16.02 -2.24 -6.02
CA LYS A 550 16.01 -1.23 -7.09
C LYS A 550 17.27 -1.34 -7.97
N SER A 551 18.43 -1.42 -7.35
CA SER A 551 19.71 -1.49 -8.08
C SER A 551 19.85 -2.77 -8.92
N ILE A 552 19.34 -3.91 -8.42
CA ILE A 552 19.32 -5.18 -9.18
C ILE A 552 18.41 -5.07 -10.40
N LYS A 553 17.22 -4.48 -10.26
CA LYS A 553 16.27 -4.31 -11.37
C LYS A 553 16.77 -3.31 -12.43
N LEU A 554 17.44 -2.24 -12.00
CA LEU A 554 18.13 -1.32 -12.93
C LEU A 554 19.31 -2.02 -13.62
N TYR A 555 20.07 -2.82 -12.89
CA TYR A 555 21.15 -3.63 -13.45
C TYR A 555 20.64 -4.61 -14.51
N TYR A 556 19.49 -5.24 -14.28
CA TYR A 556 18.85 -6.11 -15.26
C TYR A 556 18.55 -5.38 -16.58
N LEU A 557 17.98 -4.17 -16.54
CA LEU A 557 17.76 -3.37 -17.76
C LEU A 557 19.09 -3.05 -18.47
N LYS A 558 20.13 -2.72 -17.70
CA LYS A 558 21.46 -2.47 -18.23
C LYS A 558 22.08 -3.72 -18.89
N VAL A 559 21.90 -4.89 -18.30
CA VAL A 559 22.32 -6.18 -18.88
C VAL A 559 21.57 -6.43 -20.18
N LEU A 560 20.24 -6.32 -20.20
CA LEU A 560 19.42 -6.48 -21.41
C LEU A 560 19.88 -5.57 -22.55
N LYS A 561 20.17 -4.31 -22.26
CA LYS A 561 20.62 -3.32 -23.24
C LYS A 561 22.03 -3.61 -23.79
N ASN A 562 22.83 -4.38 -23.06
CA ASN A 562 24.22 -4.67 -23.41
C ASN A 562 24.45 -6.14 -23.74
N ILE A 563 23.46 -6.92 -24.05
CA ILE A 563 23.63 -8.27 -24.60
C ILE A 563 24.26 -8.17 -26.00
N LEU A 564 25.09 -9.13 -26.32
CA LEU A 564 25.64 -9.27 -27.67
C LEU A 564 24.54 -9.73 -28.62
N PRO A 565 24.20 -8.99 -29.70
CA PRO A 565 23.07 -9.31 -30.58
C PRO A 565 23.10 -10.74 -31.11
N ASP A 566 24.28 -11.24 -31.48
CA ASP A 566 24.48 -12.62 -32.00
C ASP A 566 24.14 -13.70 -30.94
N SER A 567 24.22 -13.37 -29.66
CA SER A 567 23.94 -14.29 -28.56
C SER A 567 22.44 -14.30 -28.14
N TRP A 568 21.67 -13.33 -28.62
CA TRP A 568 20.27 -13.15 -28.16
C TRP A 568 19.40 -14.36 -28.41
N ALA A 569 19.48 -14.97 -29.59
CA ALA A 569 18.69 -16.16 -29.92
C ALA A 569 18.95 -17.31 -28.94
N SER A 570 20.20 -17.54 -28.54
CA SER A 570 20.57 -18.54 -27.54
C SER A 570 20.03 -18.21 -26.16
N VAL A 571 20.13 -16.95 -25.75
CA VAL A 571 19.58 -16.47 -24.45
C VAL A 571 18.07 -16.62 -24.43
N TYR A 572 17.37 -16.15 -25.46
CA TYR A 572 15.92 -16.23 -25.55
C TYR A 572 15.42 -17.68 -25.50
N THR A 573 16.04 -18.57 -26.28
CA THR A 573 15.68 -20.00 -26.28
C THR A 573 15.91 -20.63 -24.91
N ALA A 574 17.02 -20.36 -24.24
CA ALA A 574 17.32 -20.89 -22.91
C ALA A 574 16.25 -20.47 -21.87
N PHE A 575 15.85 -19.19 -21.88
CA PHE A 575 14.84 -18.69 -20.96
C PHE A 575 13.43 -19.14 -21.32
N GLN A 576 13.09 -19.32 -22.60
CA GLN A 576 11.79 -19.87 -22.99
C GLN A 576 11.65 -21.37 -22.61
N LEU A 577 12.69 -22.17 -22.80
CA LEU A 577 12.67 -23.58 -22.42
C LEU A 577 12.79 -23.82 -20.92
N GLY A 578 13.53 -22.94 -20.21
CA GLY A 578 13.76 -23.04 -18.78
C GLY A 578 12.64 -22.47 -17.90
N ARG A 579 11.61 -21.84 -18.47
CA ARG A 579 10.52 -21.21 -17.71
C ARG A 579 9.83 -22.17 -16.78
N LYS A 580 9.69 -21.76 -15.52
CA LYS A 580 8.94 -22.49 -14.50
C LYS A 580 7.61 -21.77 -14.25
N GLN A 581 6.54 -22.53 -14.21
CA GLN A 581 5.25 -21.97 -13.86
C GLN A 581 5.25 -21.56 -12.36
N ARG A 582 4.94 -20.29 -12.10
CA ARG A 582 4.82 -19.76 -10.74
C ARG A 582 3.53 -20.22 -10.09
N ILE A 583 2.50 -20.34 -10.89
CA ILE A 583 1.20 -20.88 -10.52
C ILE A 583 1.01 -22.12 -11.33
N MET A 584 0.80 -23.25 -10.66
CA MET A 584 0.53 -24.50 -11.36
C MET A 584 -0.69 -24.30 -12.24
N PRO A 585 -0.57 -24.50 -13.55
CA PRO A 585 -1.73 -24.53 -14.39
C PRO A 585 -2.56 -25.73 -13.95
N ASN A 586 -3.81 -25.67 -14.23
CA ASN A 586 -4.72 -26.77 -14.04
C ASN A 586 -4.40 -27.93 -14.96
N THR A 587 -3.25 -28.53 -14.86
CA THR A 587 -2.90 -29.74 -15.66
C THR A 587 -3.69 -30.97 -15.25
N GLY A 588 -4.40 -30.93 -14.12
CA GLY A 588 -5.13 -32.07 -13.62
C GLY A 588 -4.24 -33.21 -13.10
N ILE A 589 -2.96 -32.94 -12.94
CA ILE A 589 -2.00 -33.93 -12.44
C ILE A 589 -1.21 -33.26 -11.32
N ASP A 590 -1.19 -33.87 -10.13
CA ASP A 590 -0.36 -33.46 -9.02
C ASP A 590 1.12 -33.84 -9.26
N PRO A 591 2.06 -33.35 -8.48
CA PRO A 591 3.46 -33.75 -8.58
C PRO A 591 3.71 -35.25 -8.40
N SER A 592 2.75 -36.00 -7.87
CA SER A 592 2.78 -37.45 -7.71
C SER A 592 2.14 -38.21 -8.89
N GLY A 593 1.69 -37.51 -9.93
CA GLY A 593 1.11 -38.12 -11.15
C GLY A 593 -0.39 -38.46 -11.08
N ASN A 594 -1.10 -38.05 -10.00
CA ASN A 594 -2.53 -38.29 -9.85
C ASN A 594 -3.37 -37.20 -10.52
N LYS A 595 -4.50 -37.55 -11.13
CA LYS A 595 -5.43 -36.58 -11.68
C LYS A 595 -6.06 -35.75 -10.58
N ILE A 596 -5.77 -34.43 -10.58
CA ILE A 596 -6.44 -33.50 -9.71
C ILE A 596 -7.84 -33.24 -10.25
N LEU A 597 -8.87 -33.43 -9.43
CA LEU A 597 -10.25 -33.09 -9.76
C LEU A 597 -10.40 -31.58 -9.85
N LYS A 598 -10.68 -31.06 -11.04
CA LYS A 598 -10.82 -29.65 -11.33
C LYS A 598 -12.26 -29.21 -11.27
N THR A 599 -12.57 -28.22 -10.52
CA THR A 599 -13.77 -27.42 -10.69
C THR A 599 -13.52 -26.30 -11.69
N ARG A 600 -14.57 -25.76 -12.29
CA ARG A 600 -14.47 -24.62 -13.21
C ARG A 600 -13.86 -23.42 -12.52
N SER A 601 -13.00 -22.71 -13.22
CA SER A 601 -12.35 -21.51 -12.73
C SER A 601 -13.11 -20.25 -13.10
N LEU A 602 -12.93 -19.17 -12.32
CA LEU A 602 -13.46 -17.86 -12.63
C LEU A 602 -13.09 -17.37 -14.04
N GLY A 603 -11.90 -17.71 -14.50
CA GLY A 603 -11.45 -17.33 -15.82
C GLY A 603 -12.13 -18.07 -16.98
N ALA A 604 -12.72 -19.23 -16.76
CA ALA A 604 -13.41 -19.97 -17.80
C ALA A 604 -14.79 -19.37 -18.17
N VAL A 605 -15.33 -18.49 -17.32
CA VAL A 605 -16.65 -17.86 -17.56
C VAL A 605 -16.64 -16.94 -18.75
N THR A 606 -15.52 -16.25 -19.00
CA THR A 606 -15.40 -15.30 -20.12
C THR A 606 -15.24 -15.99 -21.48
N GLU A 607 -14.85 -17.25 -21.52
CA GLU A 607 -14.65 -17.99 -22.76
C GLU A 607 -15.91 -18.71 -23.29
N SER A 608 -16.92 -18.95 -22.42
CA SER A 608 -18.10 -19.72 -22.81
C SER A 608 -19.28 -18.87 -23.26
N LYS A 609 -19.16 -18.21 -24.42
CA LYS A 609 -20.30 -17.52 -25.07
C LYS A 609 -21.43 -18.49 -25.50
N ASN A 610 -21.19 -19.80 -25.49
CA ASN A 610 -22.10 -20.80 -26.08
C ASN A 610 -22.72 -21.78 -25.08
N MET A 611 -22.61 -21.61 -23.77
CA MET A 611 -23.16 -22.56 -22.78
C MET A 611 -24.45 -22.12 -22.10
N ASN A 612 -25.15 -21.13 -22.61
CA ASN A 612 -26.34 -20.58 -21.95
C ASN A 612 -27.64 -21.37 -22.18
N SER A 613 -27.62 -22.52 -22.91
CA SER A 613 -28.89 -23.16 -23.27
C SER A 613 -29.18 -24.54 -22.66
N SER A 614 -28.33 -25.10 -21.81
CA SER A 614 -28.54 -26.48 -21.38
C SER A 614 -28.27 -26.83 -19.90
N MET A 615 -28.14 -25.85 -19.01
CA MET A 615 -28.12 -26.13 -17.57
C MET A 615 -29.36 -25.57 -16.85
N SER A 616 -30.52 -25.95 -17.34
CA SER A 616 -31.76 -25.87 -16.57
C SER A 616 -31.74 -26.96 -15.48
N GLY A 617 -32.10 -26.57 -14.26
CA GLY A 617 -32.58 -27.29 -13.10
C GLY A 617 -32.33 -28.81 -12.85
N ALA A 618 -31.95 -29.56 -13.88
CA ALA A 618 -31.88 -31.05 -13.82
C ALA A 618 -30.65 -31.58 -13.03
N SER A 619 -29.58 -30.80 -12.92
CA SER A 619 -28.36 -31.24 -12.22
C SER A 619 -28.47 -31.09 -10.69
N LEU A 620 -29.25 -30.15 -10.24
CA LEU A 620 -29.49 -29.87 -8.79
C LEU A 620 -30.49 -30.82 -8.17
N THR A 621 -31.46 -31.30 -8.95
CA THR A 621 -32.52 -32.23 -8.48
C THR A 621 -32.04 -33.65 -8.26
N ARG A 622 -30.99 -34.10 -8.93
CA ARG A 622 -30.44 -35.46 -8.76
C ARG A 622 -29.64 -35.64 -7.45
N ILE A 623 -29.16 -34.57 -6.85
CA ILE A 623 -28.41 -34.63 -5.58
C ILE A 623 -29.37 -34.59 -4.37
N ALA A 624 -30.59 -34.08 -4.54
CA ALA A 624 -31.58 -33.95 -3.48
C ALA A 624 -32.34 -35.24 -3.10
N SER A 625 -32.18 -36.34 -3.87
CA SER A 625 -32.92 -37.59 -3.63
C SER A 625 -32.23 -38.57 -2.69
N THR A 626 -31.09 -38.27 -2.14
CA THR A 626 -30.44 -39.13 -1.13
C THR A 626 -30.72 -38.58 0.27
N GLN A 627 -31.59 -39.22 0.99
CA GLN A 627 -31.94 -38.91 2.39
C GLN A 627 -30.69 -39.02 3.25
N VAL A 628 -30.35 -37.89 3.90
CA VAL A 628 -29.29 -37.82 4.90
C VAL A 628 -29.90 -38.18 6.24
N THR A 629 -29.63 -39.40 6.71
CA THR A 629 -29.82 -39.75 8.12
C THR A 629 -28.61 -39.34 8.90
N SER A 630 -28.86 -38.70 10.05
CA SER A 630 -27.86 -38.15 10.98
C SER A 630 -26.88 -39.25 11.46
N SER A 631 -25.66 -39.27 10.93
CA SER A 631 -24.56 -40.03 11.52
C SER A 631 -23.20 -39.53 11.04
N SER A 632 -22.38 -39.18 12.02
CA SER A 632 -20.94 -38.98 12.09
C SER A 632 -20.11 -38.56 10.84
N ALA A 633 -19.00 -37.89 11.09
CA ALA A 633 -18.04 -37.33 10.13
C ALA A 633 -17.57 -38.26 8.99
N SER A 634 -17.68 -39.57 9.13
CA SER A 634 -17.33 -40.55 8.11
C SER A 634 -18.28 -40.56 6.90
N THR A 635 -19.55 -40.15 7.11
CA THR A 635 -20.57 -40.14 6.02
C THR A 635 -20.38 -38.92 5.11
N VAL A 636 -19.80 -37.83 5.63
CA VAL A 636 -19.53 -36.60 4.84
C VAL A 636 -18.42 -36.88 3.84
N THR A 637 -17.40 -37.64 4.23
CA THR A 637 -16.29 -38.03 3.34
C THR A 637 -16.73 -38.89 2.18
N SER A 638 -17.64 -39.85 2.43
CA SER A 638 -18.19 -40.70 1.36
C SER A 638 -19.11 -39.91 0.41
N PHE A 639 -19.80 -38.88 0.92
CA PHE A 639 -20.67 -38.06 0.11
C PHE A 639 -19.88 -37.11 -0.80
N ALA A 640 -18.79 -36.53 -0.25
CA ALA A 640 -17.86 -35.69 -1.03
C ALA A 640 -17.21 -36.49 -2.17
N ASN A 641 -16.80 -37.74 -1.90
CA ASN A 641 -16.25 -38.64 -2.91
C ASN A 641 -17.26 -39.03 -4.01
N ALA A 642 -18.54 -39.22 -3.65
CA ALA A 642 -19.59 -39.50 -4.62
C ALA A 642 -19.91 -38.29 -5.51
N ALA A 643 -19.94 -37.09 -4.93
CA ALA A 643 -20.13 -35.83 -5.67
C ALA A 643 -18.92 -35.51 -6.58
N THR A 644 -17.69 -35.73 -6.08
CA THR A 644 -16.48 -35.55 -6.88
C THR A 644 -16.37 -36.56 -8.05
N ASN A 645 -16.79 -37.77 -7.85
CA ASN A 645 -16.79 -38.80 -8.92
C ASN A 645 -17.83 -38.52 -10.03
N SER A 646 -18.99 -37.95 -9.68
CA SER A 646 -20.02 -37.58 -10.68
C SER A 646 -19.61 -36.34 -11.49
N VAL A 647 -18.91 -35.41 -10.89
CA VAL A 647 -18.34 -34.22 -11.57
C VAL A 647 -17.12 -34.62 -12.42
N ALA A 648 -16.32 -35.60 -11.97
CA ALA A 648 -15.16 -36.09 -12.72
C ALA A 648 -15.53 -36.72 -14.07
N ASN A 649 -16.63 -37.48 -14.12
CA ASN A 649 -17.10 -38.11 -15.36
C ASN A 649 -17.68 -37.09 -16.36
N SER A 650 -18.26 -35.99 -15.90
CA SER A 650 -18.74 -34.92 -16.79
C SER A 650 -17.61 -33.97 -17.27
N VAL A 651 -16.53 -33.85 -16.50
CA VAL A 651 -15.36 -33.01 -16.83
C VAL A 651 -14.35 -33.78 -17.71
N ALA A 652 -14.26 -35.09 -17.61
CA ALA A 652 -13.36 -35.89 -18.46
C ALA A 652 -13.64 -35.71 -19.96
N ASN A 653 -14.90 -35.49 -20.35
CA ASN A 653 -15.28 -35.23 -21.74
C ASN A 653 -15.06 -33.74 -22.17
N ALA A 654 -14.92 -32.79 -21.24
CA ALA A 654 -14.63 -31.40 -21.55
C ALA A 654 -13.14 -31.07 -21.48
N ALA A 655 -12.32 -31.93 -20.88
CA ALA A 655 -10.89 -31.68 -20.62
C ALA A 655 -9.98 -31.81 -21.86
N THR A 656 -10.51 -32.21 -23.00
CA THR A 656 -9.73 -32.41 -24.25
C THR A 656 -9.50 -31.09 -25.02
N GLN A 657 -10.04 -29.94 -24.59
CA GLN A 657 -9.94 -28.67 -25.35
C GLN A 657 -9.40 -27.45 -24.65
N SER A 658 -9.01 -27.50 -23.37
CA SER A 658 -8.44 -26.32 -22.73
C SER A 658 -7.00 -26.54 -22.26
N LYS A 659 -6.04 -26.21 -23.08
CA LYS A 659 -4.65 -26.07 -22.70
C LYS A 659 -4.54 -24.90 -21.66
N GLY A 660 -4.06 -25.28 -20.51
CA GLY A 660 -3.52 -24.44 -19.43
C GLY A 660 -3.99 -22.98 -19.31
N SER A 661 -5.07 -22.71 -18.59
CA SER A 661 -5.41 -21.34 -18.21
C SER A 661 -5.14 -21.10 -16.74
N CYS A 662 -4.35 -20.09 -16.43
CA CYS A 662 -4.18 -19.60 -15.07
C CYS A 662 -5.52 -19.02 -14.59
N ALA A 663 -6.15 -19.65 -13.62
CA ALA A 663 -7.51 -19.33 -13.24
C ALA A 663 -7.65 -19.29 -11.71
N ILE A 664 -8.49 -18.41 -11.22
CA ILE A 664 -8.86 -18.35 -9.81
C ILE A 664 -9.90 -19.44 -9.54
N TYR A 665 -9.63 -20.24 -8.52
CA TYR A 665 -10.57 -21.22 -8.01
C TYR A 665 -11.25 -20.69 -6.76
N VAL A 666 -12.54 -20.90 -6.69
CA VAL A 666 -13.35 -20.65 -5.51
C VAL A 666 -13.79 -22.00 -5.01
N THR A 667 -13.65 -22.30 -3.74
CA THR A 667 -14.13 -23.56 -3.14
C THR A 667 -13.55 -24.85 -3.75
N THR A 668 -12.26 -24.90 -4.04
CA THR A 668 -11.58 -26.10 -4.56
C THR A 668 -10.34 -26.45 -3.76
N LYS A 669 -9.76 -27.63 -4.07
CA LYS A 669 -8.47 -28.07 -3.51
C LYS A 669 -7.37 -27.02 -3.63
N ASP A 670 -7.43 -26.18 -4.66
CA ASP A 670 -6.39 -25.21 -5.02
C ASP A 670 -6.70 -23.80 -4.51
N ALA A 671 -7.82 -23.59 -3.82
CA ALA A 671 -8.20 -22.28 -3.31
C ALA A 671 -7.11 -21.63 -2.43
N TYR A 672 -6.33 -22.46 -1.71
CA TYR A 672 -5.21 -22.02 -0.89
C TYR A 672 -4.01 -21.51 -1.71
N THR A 673 -3.81 -21.95 -2.94
CA THR A 673 -2.69 -21.50 -3.80
C THR A 673 -2.89 -20.08 -4.30
N LEU A 674 -4.11 -19.57 -4.18
CA LEU A 674 -4.51 -18.29 -4.72
C LEU A 674 -4.68 -17.23 -3.65
N THR A 675 -4.65 -17.62 -2.37
CA THR A 675 -5.17 -16.83 -1.29
C THR A 675 -4.38 -16.95 -0.02
N ASP A 676 -3.14 -16.66 -0.14
CA ASP A 676 -2.34 -16.19 0.98
C ASP A 676 -2.72 -14.75 1.37
N GLY A 677 -3.68 -14.13 0.69
CA GLY A 677 -4.22 -12.81 1.01
C GLY A 677 -5.42 -12.38 0.15
N PRO A 678 -6.03 -11.22 0.46
CA PRO A 678 -7.16 -10.70 -0.28
C PRO A 678 -6.86 -10.49 -1.77
N THR A 679 -7.79 -10.93 -2.63
CA THR A 679 -7.67 -10.86 -4.09
C THR A 679 -8.71 -9.90 -4.68
N ILE A 680 -8.30 -9.01 -5.59
CA ILE A 680 -9.20 -8.24 -6.43
C ILE A 680 -9.34 -8.89 -7.81
N PHE A 681 -10.57 -9.07 -8.26
CA PHE A 681 -10.90 -9.54 -9.61
C PHE A 681 -11.60 -8.41 -10.38
N LEU A 682 -10.97 -7.95 -11.45
CA LEU A 682 -11.51 -6.91 -12.31
C LEU A 682 -12.16 -7.51 -13.55
N ALA A 683 -13.40 -7.13 -13.84
CA ALA A 683 -14.16 -7.56 -15.00
C ALA A 683 -15.18 -6.50 -15.44
N ASN A 684 -15.57 -6.49 -16.72
CA ASN A 684 -16.67 -5.64 -17.18
C ASN A 684 -18.02 -6.21 -16.73
N ASP A 685 -18.21 -7.52 -16.83
CA ASP A 685 -19.44 -8.19 -16.41
C ASP A 685 -19.31 -8.78 -14.99
N VAL A 686 -19.37 -7.90 -14.02
CA VAL A 686 -19.26 -8.24 -12.59
C VAL A 686 -20.37 -9.19 -12.14
N GLN A 687 -21.60 -9.02 -12.63
CA GLN A 687 -22.74 -9.87 -12.24
C GLN A 687 -22.57 -11.30 -12.72
N LYS A 688 -22.06 -11.49 -13.92
CA LYS A 688 -21.78 -12.83 -14.46
C LYS A 688 -20.73 -13.56 -13.63
N VAL A 689 -19.67 -12.85 -13.24
CA VAL A 689 -18.63 -13.40 -12.37
C VAL A 689 -19.21 -13.75 -11.00
N ALA A 690 -20.03 -12.89 -10.41
CA ALA A 690 -20.70 -13.12 -9.14
C ALA A 690 -21.58 -14.40 -9.16
N LYS A 691 -22.43 -14.53 -10.18
CA LYS A 691 -23.27 -15.73 -10.38
C LYS A 691 -22.43 -16.99 -10.54
N PHE A 692 -21.32 -16.91 -11.25
CA PHE A 692 -20.39 -18.02 -11.39
C PHE A 692 -19.77 -18.42 -10.04
N CYS A 693 -19.40 -17.49 -9.18
CA CYS A 693 -18.85 -17.79 -7.87
C CYS A 693 -19.85 -18.56 -6.99
N ILE A 694 -21.14 -18.19 -7.02
CA ILE A 694 -22.19 -18.93 -6.29
C ILE A 694 -22.33 -20.36 -6.82
N GLN A 695 -22.34 -20.54 -8.14
CA GLN A 695 -22.41 -21.87 -8.74
C GLN A 695 -21.22 -22.76 -8.35
N GLN A 696 -20.03 -22.16 -8.26
CA GLN A 696 -18.79 -22.88 -7.89
C GLN A 696 -18.68 -23.17 -6.39
N ALA A 697 -19.42 -22.45 -5.56
CA ALA A 697 -19.46 -22.70 -4.11
C ALA A 697 -20.05 -24.09 -3.77
N ASN A 698 -20.74 -24.75 -4.72
CA ASN A 698 -21.31 -26.09 -4.58
C ASN A 698 -22.13 -26.26 -3.29
N ILE A 699 -22.86 -25.22 -2.87
CA ILE A 699 -23.73 -25.28 -1.71
C ILE A 699 -24.92 -26.19 -2.06
N PRO A 700 -25.21 -27.25 -1.27
CA PRO A 700 -26.34 -28.11 -1.51
C PRO A 700 -27.67 -27.35 -1.54
N ALA A 701 -28.57 -27.77 -2.44
CA ALA A 701 -29.85 -27.09 -2.61
C ALA A 701 -30.68 -26.99 -1.30
N SER A 702 -30.57 -27.97 -0.41
CA SER A 702 -31.25 -27.96 0.89
C SER A 702 -30.71 -26.84 1.81
N ILE A 703 -29.40 -26.65 1.84
CA ILE A 703 -28.75 -25.58 2.64
C ILE A 703 -29.05 -24.21 2.02
N MET A 704 -28.97 -24.10 0.69
CA MET A 704 -29.32 -22.87 0.00
C MET A 704 -30.77 -22.48 0.28
N LYS A 705 -31.70 -23.46 0.29
CA LYS A 705 -33.10 -23.23 0.60
C LYS A 705 -33.29 -22.72 2.04
N ASP A 706 -32.63 -23.33 3.03
CA ASP A 706 -32.66 -22.86 4.43
C ASP A 706 -32.15 -21.41 4.57
N ILE A 707 -31.06 -21.08 3.85
CA ILE A 707 -30.54 -19.70 3.84
C ILE A 707 -31.54 -18.74 3.21
N MET A 708 -32.16 -19.11 2.08
CA MET A 708 -33.14 -18.27 1.40
C MET A 708 -34.41 -18.07 2.24
N GLU A 709 -34.89 -19.11 2.91
CA GLU A 709 -36.03 -19.00 3.86
C GLU A 709 -35.73 -18.04 5.01
N LYS A 710 -34.47 -18.04 5.51
CA LYS A 710 -34.04 -17.09 6.55
C LYS A 710 -33.95 -15.67 6.01
N ILE A 711 -33.43 -15.51 4.78
CA ILE A 711 -33.36 -14.20 4.12
C ILE A 711 -34.78 -13.65 3.87
N GLU A 712 -35.68 -14.47 3.36
CA GLU A 712 -37.08 -14.07 3.12
C GLU A 712 -37.80 -13.68 4.42
N PHE A 713 -37.61 -14.46 5.49
CA PHE A 713 -38.12 -14.08 6.81
C PHE A 713 -37.53 -12.74 7.28
N ASN A 714 -36.24 -12.49 7.10
CA ASN A 714 -35.63 -11.23 7.49
C ASN A 714 -36.07 -10.07 6.59
N ASN A 715 -36.34 -10.32 5.30
CA ASN A 715 -36.92 -9.30 4.42
C ASN A 715 -38.33 -8.85 4.90
N THR A 716 -39.18 -9.79 5.25
CA THR A 716 -40.52 -9.47 5.82
C THR A 716 -40.39 -8.77 7.16
N LEU A 717 -39.40 -9.14 7.97
CA LEU A 717 -39.13 -8.47 9.25
C LEU A 717 -38.63 -7.03 9.00
N ASN A 718 -37.79 -6.80 7.99
CA ASN A 718 -37.32 -5.49 7.61
C ASN A 718 -38.42 -4.56 7.11
N GLU A 719 -39.37 -5.07 6.35
CA GLU A 719 -40.55 -4.29 5.93
C GLU A 719 -41.33 -3.79 7.16
N ARG A 720 -41.52 -4.67 8.15
CA ARG A 720 -42.21 -4.31 9.38
C ARG A 720 -41.40 -3.32 10.25
N ILE A 721 -40.07 -3.47 10.31
CA ILE A 721 -39.23 -2.51 10.98
C ILE A 721 -39.32 -1.14 10.29
N ALA A 722 -39.30 -1.10 8.95
CA ALA A 722 -39.40 0.14 8.20
C ALA A 722 -40.77 0.85 8.39
N GLU A 723 -41.87 0.10 8.47
CA GLU A 723 -43.19 0.64 8.80
C GLU A 723 -43.15 1.32 10.17
N ILE A 724 -42.66 0.63 11.20
CA ILE A 724 -42.60 1.17 12.56
C ILE A 724 -41.61 2.35 12.66
N GLU A 725 -40.48 2.32 11.96
CA GLU A 725 -39.55 3.45 11.91
C GLU A 725 -40.19 4.67 11.23
N SER A 726 -40.98 4.46 10.17
CA SER A 726 -41.77 5.52 9.52
C SER A 726 -42.84 6.11 10.44
N ASP A 727 -43.59 5.25 11.14
CA ASP A 727 -44.62 5.68 12.08
C ASP A 727 -44.02 6.42 13.27
N LEU A 728 -42.85 5.94 13.77
CA LEU A 728 -42.13 6.60 14.83
C LEU A 728 -41.65 7.99 14.41
N ALA A 729 -41.08 8.12 13.21
CA ALA A 729 -40.65 9.40 12.68
C ALA A 729 -41.82 10.37 12.49
N PHE A 730 -42.99 9.86 12.04
CA PHE A 730 -44.19 10.66 11.87
C PHE A 730 -44.76 11.16 13.23
N GLU A 731 -44.81 10.30 14.27
CA GLU A 731 -45.25 10.71 15.61
C GLU A 731 -44.27 11.67 16.28
N GLU A 732 -42.93 11.47 16.09
CA GLU A 732 -41.93 12.41 16.58
C GLU A 732 -42.03 13.78 15.88
N GLU A 733 -42.30 13.82 14.57
CA GLU A 733 -42.56 15.04 13.83
C GLU A 733 -43.86 15.74 14.28
N LYS A 734 -44.92 14.98 14.54
CA LYS A 734 -46.18 15.49 15.02
C LYS A 734 -46.07 16.12 16.41
N ILE A 735 -45.29 15.51 17.32
CA ILE A 735 -44.95 16.08 18.62
C ILE A 735 -44.13 17.36 18.45
N THR A 736 -43.18 17.35 17.56
CA THR A 736 -42.36 18.52 17.24
C THR A 736 -43.21 19.67 16.72
N ASN A 737 -44.17 19.40 15.84
CA ASN A 737 -45.09 20.37 15.28
C ASN A 737 -46.15 20.86 16.33
N LYS A 738 -46.61 20.02 17.23
CA LYS A 738 -47.47 20.42 18.37
C LYS A 738 -46.73 21.33 19.34
N LEU A 739 -45.47 21.04 19.63
CA LEU A 739 -44.63 21.89 20.48
C LEU A 739 -44.28 23.21 19.82
N CYS A 740 -44.15 23.24 18.49
CA CYS A 740 -43.92 24.47 17.72
C CYS A 740 -45.21 25.27 17.51
N GLY A 741 -46.36 24.62 17.44
CA GLY A 741 -47.68 25.25 17.20
C GLY A 741 -48.37 25.84 18.45
N ALA A 742 -47.96 25.45 19.67
CA ALA A 742 -48.57 25.93 20.92
C ALA A 742 -48.10 27.36 21.32
N SER A 743 -47.27 28.04 20.53
CA SER A 743 -46.89 29.45 20.73
C SER A 743 -47.48 30.31 19.61
N GLY A 744 -48.79 30.56 19.68
CA GLY A 744 -49.47 31.48 18.79
C GLY A 744 -48.99 32.92 18.93
N ALA A 745 -48.98 33.61 17.77
CA ALA A 745 -48.93 35.06 17.53
C ALA A 745 -47.61 35.78 17.81
N SER A 746 -46.84 36.05 16.79
CA SER A 746 -46.61 37.40 16.23
C SER A 746 -45.48 37.37 15.19
N LYS A 747 -45.75 37.97 14.06
CA LYS A 747 -44.84 38.22 12.95
C LYS A 747 -43.79 39.27 13.36
N SER A 748 -42.78 38.86 14.05
CA SER A 748 -41.51 39.65 14.16
C SER A 748 -40.53 38.84 14.99
N MET A 749 -39.75 37.97 14.38
CA MET A 749 -38.48 37.47 14.90
C MET A 749 -38.05 36.18 14.17
N GLU A 750 -37.59 36.32 12.98
CA GLU A 750 -36.87 35.21 12.28
C GLU A 750 -35.57 34.79 13.02
N ARG A 751 -35.09 35.55 13.98
CA ARG A 751 -33.87 35.23 14.75
C ARG A 751 -34.06 34.35 15.98
N LYS A 752 -35.31 34.07 16.42
CA LYS A 752 -35.63 33.22 17.60
C LYS A 752 -36.01 31.77 17.27
N ASN A 753 -36.23 31.41 16.00
CA ASN A 753 -36.70 30.06 15.65
C ASN A 753 -35.61 28.97 15.74
N LYS A 754 -34.33 29.32 15.68
CA LYS A 754 -33.23 28.32 15.85
C LYS A 754 -33.08 27.79 17.28
N ASN A 755 -33.56 28.50 18.29
CA ASN A 755 -33.56 28.03 19.67
C ASN A 755 -34.76 27.14 20.03
N LYS A 756 -35.86 27.28 19.30
CA LYS A 756 -37.09 26.49 19.57
C LYS A 756 -36.98 25.04 19.06
N SER A 757 -36.35 24.81 17.94
CA SER A 757 -36.10 23.44 17.42
C SER A 757 -35.18 22.62 18.31
N LYS A 758 -34.24 23.29 19.01
CA LYS A 758 -33.34 22.66 19.97
C LYS A 758 -34.00 22.25 21.28
N ILE A 759 -34.93 23.06 21.75
CA ILE A 759 -35.74 22.75 22.96
C ILE A 759 -36.71 21.61 22.67
N ALA A 760 -37.23 21.53 21.43
CA ALA A 760 -38.13 20.47 20.99
C ALA A 760 -37.40 19.10 20.91
N SER A 761 -36.18 19.02 20.35
CA SER A 761 -35.44 17.76 20.29
C SER A 761 -34.99 17.25 21.68
N ASP A 762 -34.62 18.15 22.59
CA ASP A 762 -34.24 17.78 23.97
C ASP A 762 -35.50 17.41 24.84
N MET A 763 -36.71 17.79 24.41
CA MET A 763 -37.96 17.41 25.04
C MET A 763 -38.53 16.10 24.50
N ILE A 764 -38.30 15.77 23.24
CA ILE A 764 -38.71 14.49 22.63
C ILE A 764 -37.96 13.32 23.29
N ASP A 765 -36.68 13.48 23.64
CA ASP A 765 -35.94 12.50 24.45
C ASP A 765 -36.43 12.36 25.90
N LYS A 766 -37.31 13.22 26.33
CA LYS A 766 -37.89 13.25 27.69
C LYS A 766 -39.42 13.08 27.72
N THR A 767 -40.07 12.97 26.56
CA THR A 767 -41.50 12.67 26.52
C THR A 767 -41.70 11.18 26.75
N ASP A 768 -42.19 10.84 27.93
CA ASP A 768 -42.76 9.54 28.28
C ASP A 768 -44.11 9.34 27.53
N ASP A 769 -44.15 9.63 26.23
CA ASP A 769 -45.32 9.26 25.43
C ASP A 769 -45.30 7.73 25.31
N ALA A 770 -46.21 7.09 25.99
CA ALA A 770 -46.32 5.64 26.10
C ALA A 770 -46.34 4.94 24.71
N ASN A 771 -46.82 5.64 23.68
CA ASN A 771 -46.82 5.09 22.31
C ASN A 771 -45.42 5.08 21.68
N ILE A 772 -44.66 6.14 21.85
CA ILE A 772 -43.29 6.21 21.30
C ILE A 772 -42.36 5.19 22.01
N VAL A 773 -42.45 5.09 23.33
CA VAL A 773 -41.71 4.09 24.12
C VAL A 773 -42.10 2.68 23.65
N LYS A 774 -43.37 2.39 23.48
CA LYS A 774 -43.86 1.09 23.01
C LYS A 774 -43.39 0.79 21.57
N MET A 775 -43.36 1.78 20.68
CA MET A 775 -42.82 1.62 19.32
C MET A 775 -41.33 1.33 19.35
N ARG A 776 -40.57 2.04 20.19
CA ARG A 776 -39.13 1.79 20.35
C ARG A 776 -38.83 0.40 20.92
N ASP A 777 -39.58 -0.02 21.96
CA ASP A 777 -39.46 -1.36 22.52
C ASP A 777 -39.80 -2.44 21.49
N THR A 778 -40.88 -2.23 20.73
CA THR A 778 -41.28 -3.16 19.65
C THR A 778 -40.18 -3.24 18.57
N LEU A 779 -39.56 -2.12 18.25
CA LEU A 779 -38.48 -2.03 17.26
C LEU A 779 -37.20 -2.75 17.74
N GLU A 780 -36.89 -2.63 19.03
CA GLU A 780 -35.78 -3.40 19.62
C GLU A 780 -36.08 -4.91 19.63
N ASP A 781 -37.30 -5.29 19.95
CA ASP A 781 -37.68 -6.70 19.97
C ASP A 781 -37.69 -7.30 18.55
N LEU A 782 -38.17 -6.57 17.55
CA LEU A 782 -38.06 -7.00 16.15
C LEU A 782 -36.62 -7.15 15.72
N LYS A 783 -35.74 -6.22 16.08
CA LYS A 783 -34.28 -6.33 15.78
C LYS A 783 -33.64 -7.55 16.44
N LYS A 784 -34.14 -8.01 17.58
CA LYS A 784 -33.68 -9.25 18.22
C LYS A 784 -34.18 -10.53 17.54
N MET A 785 -35.28 -10.45 16.75
CA MET A 785 -35.86 -11.59 16.03
C MET A 785 -35.13 -11.95 14.73
N VAL A 786 -34.10 -11.21 14.34
CA VAL A 786 -33.32 -11.45 13.13
C VAL A 786 -32.72 -12.85 13.17
N LYS A 787 -33.03 -13.65 12.14
CA LYS A 787 -32.44 -14.98 11.95
C LYS A 787 -31.07 -14.85 11.29
N SER A 788 -30.04 -15.21 12.03
CA SER A 788 -28.67 -15.29 11.49
C SER A 788 -28.54 -16.54 10.62
N ALA A 789 -27.91 -16.41 9.44
CA ALA A 789 -27.56 -17.52 8.59
C ALA A 789 -26.04 -17.67 8.60
N THR A 790 -25.56 -18.75 9.18
CA THR A 790 -24.14 -19.12 9.15
C THR A 790 -23.94 -20.18 8.08
N LEU A 791 -22.95 -19.97 7.20
CA LEU A 791 -22.49 -21.01 6.29
C LEU A 791 -21.62 -22.01 7.05
N ASN A 792 -21.80 -23.30 6.75
CA ASN A 792 -20.89 -24.32 7.27
C ASN A 792 -19.47 -24.05 6.74
N ASP A 793 -18.47 -24.18 7.60
CA ASP A 793 -17.06 -23.96 7.30
C ASP A 793 -16.51 -24.81 6.13
N VAL A 794 -17.21 -25.89 5.78
CA VAL A 794 -16.90 -26.70 4.58
C VAL A 794 -17.04 -25.90 3.28
N PHE A 795 -17.89 -24.90 3.22
CA PHE A 795 -18.14 -24.10 2.02
C PHE A 795 -17.32 -22.80 1.99
N ILE A 796 -16.76 -22.38 3.14
CA ILE A 796 -15.99 -21.14 3.22
C ILE A 796 -14.53 -21.44 2.83
N PRO A 797 -14.01 -20.78 1.78
CA PRO A 797 -12.65 -21.04 1.29
C PRO A 797 -11.59 -20.98 2.38
N ASN A 798 -10.66 -21.92 2.36
CA ASN A 798 -9.49 -22.02 3.24
C ASN A 798 -9.78 -22.24 4.75
N LYS A 799 -11.02 -22.42 5.16
CA LYS A 799 -11.32 -22.93 6.51
C LYS A 799 -10.80 -24.37 6.67
N LEU A 800 -10.44 -24.76 7.88
CA LEU A 800 -9.91 -26.11 8.16
C LEU A 800 -10.84 -27.21 7.64
N ALA A 801 -12.15 -27.09 7.82
CA ALA A 801 -13.14 -28.03 7.32
C ALA A 801 -13.19 -28.06 5.79
N HIS A 802 -13.08 -26.90 5.13
CA HIS A 802 -12.98 -26.79 3.68
C HIS A 802 -11.73 -27.47 3.15
N LEU A 803 -10.57 -27.20 3.75
CA LEU A 803 -9.30 -27.81 3.38
C LEU A 803 -9.31 -29.33 3.60
N ALA A 804 -9.91 -29.81 4.68
CA ALA A 804 -10.03 -31.25 4.96
C ALA A 804 -10.82 -32.01 3.88
N VAL A 805 -11.88 -31.39 3.35
CA VAL A 805 -12.72 -32.00 2.29
C VAL A 805 -12.08 -31.87 0.92
N TRP A 806 -11.51 -30.70 0.61
CA TRP A 806 -11.08 -30.37 -0.76
C TRP A 806 -9.58 -30.56 -1.01
N ALA A 807 -8.75 -30.59 0.06
CA ALA A 807 -7.29 -30.75 0.00
C ALA A 807 -6.78 -32.15 0.41
N GLU A 808 -7.63 -33.18 0.40
CA GLU A 808 -7.41 -34.53 0.97
C GLU A 808 -6.13 -35.25 0.49
N HIS A 809 -5.56 -34.84 -0.63
CA HIS A 809 -4.35 -35.44 -1.22
C HIS A 809 -3.12 -34.55 -1.21
N VAL A 810 -3.16 -33.42 -0.52
CA VAL A 810 -2.05 -32.46 -0.54
C VAL A 810 -1.31 -32.52 0.80
N THR A 811 -0.37 -33.43 0.91
CA THR A 811 0.39 -33.73 2.12
C THR A 811 1.41 -32.65 2.52
N ASN A 812 1.75 -31.71 1.63
CA ASN A 812 2.83 -30.74 1.82
C ASN A 812 2.39 -29.27 1.74
N ILE A 813 1.11 -28.96 2.00
CA ILE A 813 0.66 -27.58 1.96
C ILE A 813 0.95 -26.90 3.27
N ASN A 814 1.63 -25.78 3.21
CA ASN A 814 1.73 -24.87 4.33
C ASN A 814 0.41 -24.10 4.49
N THR A 815 -0.62 -24.78 4.98
CA THR A 815 -1.97 -24.22 5.20
C THR A 815 -2.00 -23.14 6.28
N LYS A 816 -0.89 -22.95 7.03
CA LYS A 816 -0.79 -21.94 8.08
C LYS A 816 -0.92 -20.52 7.57
N ASN A 817 -0.64 -20.27 6.30
CA ASN A 817 -0.70 -18.95 5.69
C ASN A 817 -1.92 -18.76 4.77
N ALA A 818 -2.80 -19.76 4.67
CA ALA A 818 -3.99 -19.62 3.83
C ALA A 818 -4.95 -18.59 4.43
N PHE A 819 -5.30 -17.58 3.62
CA PHE A 819 -6.24 -16.55 4.02
C PHE A 819 -7.66 -17.11 4.12
N THR A 820 -8.33 -16.82 5.21
CA THR A 820 -9.73 -17.23 5.42
C THR A 820 -10.57 -16.08 5.93
N SER A 821 -11.80 -15.98 5.44
CA SER A 821 -12.78 -15.00 5.91
C SER A 821 -13.36 -15.42 7.27
N ASN A 822 -13.30 -14.52 8.26
CA ASN A 822 -13.90 -14.69 9.58
C ASN A 822 -14.82 -13.50 9.88
N ILE A 823 -16.09 -13.60 9.45
CA ILE A 823 -17.08 -12.55 9.65
C ILE A 823 -17.75 -12.78 11.00
N ASP A 824 -17.85 -11.74 11.82
CA ASP A 824 -18.50 -11.78 13.13
C ASP A 824 -20.03 -11.88 13.00
N GLU A 825 -20.69 -12.43 14.01
CA GLU A 825 -22.12 -12.68 14.04
C GLU A 825 -22.95 -11.37 13.94
N ALA A 826 -22.46 -10.28 14.50
CA ALA A 826 -23.09 -8.97 14.38
C ALA A 826 -23.09 -8.46 12.93
N THR A 827 -21.99 -8.69 12.21
CA THR A 827 -21.90 -8.35 10.78
C THR A 827 -22.77 -9.28 9.93
N ILE A 828 -22.84 -10.58 10.25
CA ILE A 828 -23.75 -11.53 9.59
C ILE A 828 -25.19 -11.07 9.74
N SER A 829 -25.62 -10.70 10.95
CA SER A 829 -26.94 -10.15 11.19
C SER A 829 -27.21 -8.89 10.37
N SER A 830 -26.22 -8.01 10.26
CA SER A 830 -26.32 -6.80 9.43
C SER A 830 -26.44 -7.12 7.94
N ILE A 831 -25.72 -8.14 7.45
CA ILE A 831 -25.84 -8.63 6.06
C ILE A 831 -27.24 -9.18 5.78
N MET A 832 -27.79 -9.93 6.74
CA MET A 832 -29.12 -10.52 6.60
C MET A 832 -30.23 -9.46 6.59
N LEU A 833 -30.00 -8.30 7.18
CA LEU A 833 -30.91 -7.15 7.20
C LEU A 833 -30.74 -6.18 6.01
N LEU A 834 -29.88 -6.48 5.02
CA LEU A 834 -29.71 -5.62 3.86
C LEU A 834 -30.98 -5.55 3.01
N LYS A 835 -31.39 -4.33 2.65
CA LYS A 835 -32.50 -4.03 1.73
C LYS A 835 -31.96 -3.73 0.33
N ASP A 836 -32.79 -3.94 -0.69
CA ASP A 836 -32.49 -3.62 -2.09
C ASP A 836 -31.20 -4.26 -2.63
N VAL A 837 -30.89 -5.46 -2.15
CA VAL A 837 -29.72 -6.27 -2.58
C VAL A 837 -30.22 -7.64 -2.99
N GLU A 838 -29.75 -8.15 -4.13
CA GLU A 838 -30.03 -9.54 -4.53
C GLU A 838 -29.60 -10.52 -3.43
N ASP A 839 -30.45 -11.46 -3.09
CA ASP A 839 -30.18 -12.45 -2.05
C ASP A 839 -28.90 -13.28 -2.32
N SER A 840 -28.58 -13.48 -3.58
CA SER A 840 -27.34 -14.09 -4.04
C SER A 840 -26.08 -13.35 -3.56
N TRP A 841 -26.14 -12.04 -3.44
CA TRP A 841 -25.01 -11.25 -2.99
C TRP A 841 -24.83 -11.25 -1.48
N LYS A 842 -25.94 -11.41 -0.73
CA LYS A 842 -25.86 -11.68 0.71
C LYS A 842 -25.10 -13.00 0.95
N VAL A 843 -25.43 -14.04 0.17
CA VAL A 843 -24.71 -15.33 0.24
C VAL A 843 -23.22 -15.18 -0.12
N LEU A 844 -22.88 -14.37 -1.13
CA LEU A 844 -21.49 -14.12 -1.49
C LEU A 844 -20.71 -13.46 -0.35
N LEU A 845 -21.31 -12.48 0.32
CA LEU A 845 -20.66 -11.87 1.50
C LEU A 845 -20.41 -12.90 2.60
N LEU A 846 -21.36 -13.83 2.83
CA LEU A 846 -21.15 -14.92 3.79
C LEU A 846 -20.02 -15.87 3.40
N LEU A 847 -19.76 -16.03 2.10
CA LEU A 847 -18.59 -16.76 1.57
C LEU A 847 -17.28 -15.97 1.68
N GLY A 848 -17.32 -14.69 2.06
CA GLY A 848 -16.16 -13.80 2.04
C GLY A 848 -15.88 -13.21 0.66
N ILE A 849 -16.88 -13.12 -0.21
CA ILE A 849 -16.79 -12.55 -1.55
C ILE A 849 -17.60 -11.26 -1.60
N GLY A 850 -16.94 -10.14 -1.87
CA GLY A 850 -17.56 -8.84 -2.08
C GLY A 850 -17.75 -8.53 -3.56
N VAL A 851 -18.81 -7.79 -3.89
CA VAL A 851 -19.09 -7.35 -5.26
C VAL A 851 -19.17 -5.83 -5.29
N PHE A 852 -18.18 -5.19 -5.91
CA PHE A 852 -18.15 -3.76 -6.14
C PHE A 852 -18.74 -3.43 -7.51
N THR A 853 -19.95 -2.96 -7.52
CA THR A 853 -20.62 -2.39 -8.69
C THR A 853 -21.62 -1.34 -8.23
N GLU A 854 -22.29 -0.65 -9.13
CA GLU A 854 -23.28 0.34 -8.77
C GLU A 854 -24.48 -0.32 -8.10
N HIS A 855 -24.69 0.00 -6.82
CA HIS A 855 -25.78 -0.51 -6.02
C HIS A 855 -26.79 0.56 -5.64
N LYS A 856 -28.06 0.16 -5.57
CA LYS A 856 -29.11 0.98 -4.97
C LYS A 856 -28.92 1.07 -3.44
N SER A 857 -28.43 0.00 -2.82
CA SER A 857 -28.27 -0.09 -1.36
C SER A 857 -26.93 0.51 -0.92
N ILE A 858 -26.97 1.65 -0.25
CA ILE A 858 -25.82 2.28 0.39
C ILE A 858 -25.29 1.39 1.52
N ALA A 859 -26.21 0.75 2.29
CA ALA A 859 -25.84 -0.10 3.41
C ALA A 859 -25.00 -1.32 2.99
N TYR A 860 -25.29 -1.92 1.82
CA TYR A 860 -24.45 -2.99 1.26
C TYR A 860 -23.01 -2.50 1.01
N THR A 861 -22.88 -1.35 0.37
CA THR A 861 -21.58 -0.78 0.05
C THR A 861 -20.77 -0.47 1.31
N GLU A 862 -21.42 0.03 2.36
CA GLU A 862 -20.79 0.33 3.65
C GLU A 862 -20.33 -0.94 4.38
N ILE A 863 -21.16 -1.97 4.44
CA ILE A 863 -20.77 -3.27 5.04
C ILE A 863 -19.58 -3.86 4.29
N MET A 864 -19.64 -3.88 2.96
CA MET A 864 -18.58 -4.41 2.13
C MET A 864 -17.26 -3.63 2.30
N LYS A 865 -17.30 -2.29 2.34
CA LYS A 865 -16.14 -1.44 2.64
C LYS A 865 -15.55 -1.78 4.00
N LYS A 866 -16.39 -1.91 5.03
CA LYS A 866 -15.94 -2.27 6.38
C LYS A 866 -15.27 -3.64 6.43
N LEU A 867 -15.81 -4.63 5.69
CA LEU A 867 -15.22 -5.96 5.60
C LEU A 867 -13.89 -5.93 4.81
N ALA A 868 -13.83 -5.16 3.74
CA ALA A 868 -12.61 -4.97 2.94
C ALA A 868 -11.50 -4.27 3.75
N ASP A 869 -11.82 -3.22 4.50
CA ASP A 869 -10.86 -2.52 5.38
C ASP A 869 -10.30 -3.44 6.47
N LYS A 870 -11.12 -4.31 7.01
CA LYS A 870 -10.70 -5.33 7.99
C LYS A 870 -10.02 -6.54 7.36
N GLN A 871 -9.88 -6.58 6.04
CA GLN A 871 -9.34 -7.71 5.28
C GLN A 871 -10.09 -9.04 5.54
N LEU A 872 -11.40 -8.97 5.66
CA LEU A 872 -12.25 -10.14 5.90
C LEU A 872 -12.85 -10.71 4.62
N LEU A 873 -12.66 -10.04 3.47
CA LEU A 873 -13.09 -10.54 2.18
C LEU A 873 -11.95 -11.26 1.46
N TYR A 874 -12.20 -12.49 1.10
CA TYR A 874 -11.30 -13.35 0.35
C TYR A 874 -11.12 -12.90 -1.09
N LEU A 875 -12.21 -12.53 -1.74
CA LEU A 875 -12.27 -12.06 -3.11
C LEU A 875 -13.15 -10.82 -3.20
N ILE A 876 -12.71 -9.83 -3.93
CA ILE A 876 -13.53 -8.68 -4.31
C ILE A 876 -13.62 -8.64 -5.83
N ILE A 877 -14.83 -8.75 -6.35
CA ILE A 877 -15.14 -8.62 -7.77
C ILE A 877 -15.53 -7.17 -8.03
N ALA A 878 -14.89 -6.52 -8.98
CA ALA A 878 -15.12 -5.10 -9.24
C ALA A 878 -15.09 -4.80 -10.75
N ASP A 879 -15.79 -3.75 -11.15
CA ASP A 879 -15.64 -3.14 -12.46
C ASP A 879 -14.43 -2.18 -12.50
N THR A 880 -14.14 -1.65 -13.69
CA THR A 880 -12.99 -0.77 -13.87
C THR A 880 -13.13 0.59 -13.20
N ASP A 881 -14.34 1.04 -12.89
CA ASP A 881 -14.56 2.33 -12.23
C ASP A 881 -14.13 2.30 -10.76
N TYR A 882 -14.08 1.11 -10.15
CA TYR A 882 -13.58 0.92 -8.79
C TYR A 882 -12.05 0.83 -8.67
N ILE A 883 -11.33 0.88 -9.78
CA ILE A 883 -9.87 0.99 -9.78
C ILE A 883 -9.46 2.30 -9.12
N TYR A 884 -10.21 3.37 -9.41
CA TYR A 884 -9.89 4.69 -8.90
C TYR A 884 -10.32 4.81 -7.43
N GLY A 885 -9.35 5.06 -6.57
CA GLY A 885 -9.62 5.56 -5.25
C GLY A 885 -9.84 4.54 -4.14
N THR A 886 -9.96 3.24 -4.39
CA THR A 886 -10.05 2.27 -3.28
C THR A 886 -8.72 2.20 -2.53
N ASN A 887 -8.76 2.32 -1.20
CA ASN A 887 -7.55 2.21 -0.36
C ASN A 887 -7.39 0.82 0.27
N TYR A 888 -8.13 -0.16 -0.24
CA TYR A 888 -8.05 -1.54 0.26
C TYR A 888 -6.74 -2.19 -0.13
N GLN A 889 -6.31 -3.11 0.72
CA GLN A 889 -5.05 -3.80 0.58
C GLN A 889 -5.28 -5.16 -0.06
N PHE A 890 -4.79 -5.34 -1.29
CA PHE A 890 -4.84 -6.61 -1.99
C PHE A 890 -3.45 -7.22 -2.11
N CYS A 891 -3.37 -8.54 -1.96
CA CYS A 891 -2.15 -9.29 -2.23
C CYS A 891 -2.09 -9.71 -3.69
N HIS A 892 -3.23 -10.06 -4.26
CA HIS A 892 -3.31 -10.52 -5.63
C HIS A 892 -4.34 -9.72 -6.42
N GLY A 893 -4.06 -9.54 -7.71
CA GLY A 893 -4.97 -8.95 -8.67
C GLY A 893 -5.19 -9.90 -9.84
N TYR A 894 -6.39 -9.87 -10.38
CA TYR A 894 -6.79 -10.66 -11.54
C TYR A 894 -7.49 -9.77 -12.54
N LEU A 895 -7.00 -9.75 -13.77
CA LEU A 895 -7.56 -8.97 -14.86
C LEU A 895 -8.26 -9.88 -15.86
N SER A 896 -9.55 -9.67 -16.05
CA SER A 896 -10.38 -10.45 -16.97
C SER A 896 -10.07 -10.12 -18.44
N LYS A 897 -10.38 -11.05 -19.32
CA LYS A 897 -10.19 -10.90 -20.77
C LYS A 897 -11.11 -9.86 -21.41
N ASP A 898 -12.26 -9.62 -20.81
CA ASP A 898 -13.28 -8.68 -21.32
C ASP A 898 -12.95 -7.19 -21.06
N LEU A 899 -11.82 -6.92 -20.38
CA LEU A 899 -11.38 -5.58 -20.06
C LEU A 899 -10.63 -4.95 -21.24
N ASN A 900 -11.04 -3.76 -21.64
CA ASN A 900 -10.31 -2.91 -22.58
C ASN A 900 -9.83 -1.66 -21.85
N MET A 901 -8.55 -1.65 -21.45
CA MET A 901 -7.97 -0.60 -20.62
C MET A 901 -6.76 0.04 -21.31
N THR A 902 -6.58 1.36 -21.07
CA THR A 902 -5.35 2.06 -21.43
C THR A 902 -4.18 1.56 -20.58
N GLN A 903 -2.95 1.84 -21.00
CA GLN A 903 -1.74 1.48 -20.25
C GLN A 903 -1.78 2.07 -18.83
N GLU A 904 -2.15 3.34 -18.73
CA GLU A 904 -2.26 4.09 -17.49
C GLU A 904 -3.31 3.46 -16.56
N LYS A 905 -4.45 3.04 -17.10
CA LYS A 905 -5.52 2.39 -16.34
C LYS A 905 -5.09 1.01 -15.81
N ILE A 906 -4.33 0.24 -16.60
CA ILE A 906 -3.72 -1.01 -16.15
C ILE A 906 -2.73 -0.74 -15.00
N ILE A 907 -1.85 0.24 -15.11
CA ILE A 907 -0.89 0.60 -14.05
C ILE A 907 -1.63 1.01 -12.76
N GLN A 908 -2.71 1.77 -12.88
CA GLN A 908 -3.54 2.15 -11.74
C GLN A 908 -4.23 0.95 -11.08
N ALA A 909 -4.77 0.03 -11.89
CA ALA A 909 -5.35 -1.22 -11.42
C ALA A 909 -4.34 -2.06 -10.63
N LEU A 910 -3.17 -2.27 -11.21
CA LEU A 910 -2.06 -2.98 -10.57
C LEU A 910 -1.55 -2.27 -9.32
N GLY A 911 -1.71 -0.95 -9.26
CA GLY A 911 -1.38 -0.15 -8.10
C GLY A 911 -2.21 -0.44 -6.85
N ARG A 912 -3.28 -1.22 -6.95
CA ARG A 912 -4.07 -1.68 -5.79
C ARG A 912 -3.48 -2.91 -5.12
N ILE A 913 -2.55 -3.59 -5.80
CA ILE A 913 -1.88 -4.79 -5.30
C ILE A 913 -0.61 -4.41 -4.53
N GLY A 914 -0.25 -5.19 -3.53
CA GLY A 914 0.99 -5.04 -2.79
C GLY A 914 1.04 -3.84 -1.84
N ARG A 915 -0.10 -3.36 -1.35
CA ARG A 915 -0.17 -2.30 -0.32
C ARG A 915 -0.01 -2.84 1.10
N ASN A 916 -0.27 -4.12 1.29
CA ASN A 916 -0.19 -4.80 2.57
C ASN A 916 1.26 -5.14 2.93
N ASN A 917 1.63 -5.02 4.21
CA ASN A 917 2.94 -5.44 4.73
C ASN A 917 2.90 -6.81 5.41
N ILE A 918 1.73 -7.45 5.49
CA ILE A 918 1.54 -8.73 6.18
C ILE A 918 2.02 -9.88 5.30
N GLN A 919 1.84 -9.76 3.99
CA GLN A 919 2.16 -10.79 3.02
C GLN A 919 3.52 -10.50 2.34
N GLN A 920 4.27 -11.54 2.07
CA GLN A 920 5.55 -11.46 1.35
C GLN A 920 5.41 -11.72 -0.16
N GLU A 921 4.32 -12.35 -0.58
CA GLU A 921 4.06 -12.68 -1.98
C GLU A 921 2.88 -11.89 -2.54
N TYR A 922 3.10 -11.31 -3.71
CA TYR A 922 2.09 -10.56 -4.46
C TYR A 922 2.06 -11.07 -5.89
N SER A 923 0.95 -10.91 -6.60
CA SER A 923 0.89 -11.24 -8.02
C SER A 923 -0.20 -10.50 -8.76
N ALA A 924 0.04 -10.19 -10.02
CA ALA A 924 -0.96 -9.70 -10.96
C ALA A 924 -1.12 -10.72 -12.11
N ARG A 925 -2.34 -11.23 -12.29
CA ARG A 925 -2.65 -12.31 -13.22
C ARG A 925 -3.51 -11.79 -14.36
N PHE A 926 -3.13 -12.12 -15.57
CA PHE A 926 -3.82 -11.69 -16.77
C PHE A 926 -4.47 -12.86 -17.49
N ARG A 927 -5.68 -12.62 -17.98
CA ARG A 927 -6.38 -13.58 -18.86
C ARG A 927 -6.12 -13.31 -20.33
N ASP A 928 -5.55 -12.16 -20.63
CA ASP A 928 -5.17 -11.79 -21.97
C ASP A 928 -3.72 -11.26 -21.98
N ASP A 929 -2.85 -11.97 -22.66
CA ASP A 929 -1.43 -11.60 -22.78
C ASP A 929 -1.22 -10.30 -23.57
N ALA A 930 -2.21 -9.89 -24.39
CA ALA A 930 -2.18 -8.61 -25.07
C ALA A 930 -2.16 -7.44 -24.07
N GLN A 931 -2.87 -7.55 -22.96
CA GLN A 931 -2.86 -6.52 -21.90
C GLN A 931 -1.47 -6.39 -21.24
N ILE A 932 -0.72 -7.49 -21.12
CA ILE A 932 0.67 -7.44 -20.63
C ILE A 932 1.57 -6.72 -21.65
N LYS A 933 1.40 -7.01 -22.93
CA LYS A 933 2.16 -6.33 -23.99
C LYS A 933 1.89 -4.83 -24.01
N THR A 934 0.64 -4.41 -23.76
CA THR A 934 0.26 -2.99 -23.65
C THR A 934 1.10 -2.26 -22.59
N LEU A 935 1.40 -2.90 -21.45
CA LEU A 935 2.24 -2.30 -20.42
C LEU A 935 3.66 -1.98 -20.88
N PHE A 936 4.19 -2.77 -21.80
CA PHE A 936 5.57 -2.66 -22.29
C PHE A 936 5.68 -1.99 -23.67
N THR A 937 4.57 -1.50 -24.20
CA THR A 937 4.53 -0.81 -25.51
C THR A 937 4.66 0.69 -25.30
N SER A 938 5.52 1.34 -26.08
CA SER A 938 5.62 2.80 -26.10
C SER A 938 4.50 3.37 -26.99
N PHE A 939 3.69 4.26 -26.43
CA PHE A 939 2.67 5.03 -27.15
C PHE A 939 3.15 6.45 -27.36
N LYS A 940 2.76 7.06 -28.48
CA LYS A 940 2.99 8.49 -28.68
C LYS A 940 2.04 9.30 -27.80
N SER A 941 2.48 10.48 -27.40
CA SER A 941 1.68 11.37 -26.53
C SER A 941 0.34 11.74 -27.18
N GLU A 942 0.29 11.82 -28.51
CA GLU A 942 -0.92 12.10 -29.28
C GLU A 942 -1.97 10.98 -29.23
N ASP A 943 -1.56 9.75 -28.92
CA ASP A 943 -2.41 8.57 -28.85
C ASP A 943 -2.93 8.33 -27.42
N LYS A 944 -2.50 9.14 -26.43
CA LYS A 944 -2.88 8.99 -25.02
C LYS A 944 -4.04 9.92 -24.68
N PRO A 945 -5.25 9.40 -24.41
CA PRO A 945 -6.41 10.24 -24.10
C PRO A 945 -6.19 11.06 -22.81
N GLU A 946 -5.46 10.53 -21.84
CA GLU A 946 -5.17 11.23 -20.59
C GLU A 946 -4.31 12.50 -20.83
N VAL A 947 -3.35 12.44 -21.74
CA VAL A 947 -2.52 13.61 -22.12
C VAL A 947 -3.35 14.66 -22.85
N LEU A 948 -4.14 14.24 -23.82
CA LEU A 948 -5.00 15.14 -24.61
C LEU A 948 -6.01 15.84 -23.70
N ASN A 949 -6.75 15.08 -22.91
CA ASN A 949 -7.78 15.62 -22.02
C ASN A 949 -7.20 16.53 -20.93
N MET A 950 -6.05 16.20 -20.35
CA MET A 950 -5.40 17.10 -19.40
C MET A 950 -5.03 18.45 -20.02
N ASN A 951 -4.41 18.46 -21.20
CA ASN A 951 -4.07 19.71 -21.88
C ASN A 951 -5.31 20.55 -22.28
N ILE A 952 -6.45 19.92 -22.53
CA ILE A 952 -7.72 20.60 -22.83
C ILE A 952 -8.39 21.13 -21.55
N LEU A 953 -8.45 20.31 -20.51
CA LEU A 953 -9.21 20.62 -19.30
C LEU A 953 -8.44 21.53 -18.32
N PHE A 954 -7.12 21.40 -18.27
CA PHE A 954 -6.23 22.23 -17.47
C PHE A 954 -5.66 23.39 -18.31
N ASN A 955 -6.54 24.09 -19.03
CA ASN A 955 -6.19 25.24 -19.90
C ASN A 955 -7.35 26.24 -19.92
N THR A 956 -7.08 27.49 -19.50
CA THR A 956 -8.05 28.57 -19.42
C THR A 956 -8.41 29.12 -20.81
N ALA A 957 -7.49 29.04 -21.77
CA ALA A 957 -7.66 29.61 -23.09
C ALA A 957 -8.81 28.99 -23.89
N ASN A 958 -9.22 27.79 -23.54
CA ASN A 958 -10.31 27.05 -24.19
C ASN A 958 -11.70 27.37 -23.62
N ILE A 959 -11.81 28.29 -22.66
CA ILE A 959 -13.08 28.69 -22.03
C ILE A 959 -13.25 30.20 -22.08
N LYS A 960 -14.40 30.66 -22.52
CA LYS A 960 -14.85 32.05 -22.31
C LYS A 960 -16.15 32.07 -21.54
N TRP A 961 -16.24 32.99 -20.58
CA TRP A 961 -17.49 33.32 -19.92
C TRP A 961 -18.36 34.14 -20.86
N ASN A 962 -19.59 33.66 -21.21
CA ASN A 962 -20.52 34.35 -22.10
C ASN A 962 -21.49 35.28 -21.36
N GLY A 963 -21.35 35.44 -20.04
CA GLY A 963 -22.24 36.23 -19.20
C GLY A 963 -23.20 35.39 -18.35
N SER A 964 -23.44 34.13 -18.74
CA SER A 964 -24.31 33.19 -18.03
C SER A 964 -23.65 31.83 -17.79
N GLU A 965 -22.77 31.37 -18.67
CA GLU A 965 -22.11 30.09 -18.61
C GLU A 965 -20.73 30.11 -19.28
N TYR A 966 -19.89 29.12 -18.96
CA TYR A 966 -18.62 28.90 -19.62
C TYR A 966 -18.82 28.18 -20.96
N VAL A 967 -18.48 28.82 -22.07
CA VAL A 967 -18.61 28.27 -23.43
C VAL A 967 -17.25 27.88 -23.98
N GLU A 968 -17.17 26.72 -24.62
CA GLU A 968 -15.96 26.30 -25.32
C GLU A 968 -15.67 27.20 -26.51
N VAL A 969 -14.44 27.70 -26.58
CA VAL A 969 -13.94 28.38 -27.77
C VAL A 969 -13.46 27.31 -28.73
N VAL A 970 -14.36 26.90 -29.63
CA VAL A 970 -14.04 26.00 -30.77
C VAL A 970 -13.23 26.78 -31.80
N ASN A 971 -11.98 27.08 -31.50
CA ASN A 971 -11.04 27.60 -32.49
C ASN A 971 -9.60 27.39 -31.99
N VAL A 972 -9.08 26.20 -32.17
CA VAL A 972 -7.64 26.03 -32.38
C VAL A 972 -7.47 25.19 -33.63
N SER A 973 -7.31 25.86 -34.77
CA SER A 973 -6.67 25.28 -35.93
C SER A 973 -5.35 24.64 -35.48
N LYS A 974 -5.11 23.43 -35.92
CA LYS A 974 -3.78 22.78 -35.87
C LYS A 974 -2.82 23.59 -36.75
N SER A 975 -2.26 24.67 -36.21
CA SER A 975 -1.19 25.41 -36.84
C SER A 975 -0.04 25.53 -35.88
N GLU A 976 1.00 24.82 -36.25
CA GLU A 976 2.41 25.07 -35.96
C GLU A 976 2.68 26.02 -34.77
N ILE A 977 2.90 25.44 -33.62
CA ILE A 977 3.67 26.11 -32.56
C ILE A 977 5.13 25.89 -32.90
N VAL A 978 5.73 26.90 -33.55
CA VAL A 978 7.17 27.03 -33.68
C VAL A 978 7.70 27.12 -32.26
N LEU A 979 8.45 26.12 -31.84
CA LEU A 979 9.28 26.16 -30.65
C LEU A 979 10.40 27.18 -30.93
N ASP A 980 10.25 28.42 -30.44
CA ASP A 980 11.39 29.30 -30.26
C ASP A 980 12.35 28.60 -29.27
N ASP A 981 13.53 28.33 -29.75
CA ASP A 981 14.66 27.83 -28.96
C ASP A 981 14.86 28.75 -27.76
N CYS A 982 14.51 28.28 -26.58
CA CYS A 982 14.91 28.95 -25.35
C CYS A 982 16.41 28.76 -25.20
N ILE A 983 17.15 29.81 -25.55
CA ILE A 983 18.55 30.00 -25.23
C ILE A 983 18.68 29.83 -23.72
N VAL A 984 19.46 28.86 -23.32
CA VAL A 984 19.95 28.74 -21.96
C VAL A 984 20.98 29.86 -21.82
N GLU A 985 20.60 30.98 -21.24
CA GLU A 985 21.57 31.97 -20.73
C GLU A 985 22.14 31.41 -19.43
N ASP A 986 23.39 31.01 -19.49
CA ASP A 986 24.25 30.83 -18.34
C ASP A 986 24.31 32.18 -17.60
N CYS A 987 23.79 32.18 -16.36
CA CYS A 987 23.97 33.33 -15.48
C CYS A 987 25.34 33.16 -14.82
N ASP A 988 26.33 33.84 -15.35
CA ASP A 988 27.57 34.12 -14.62
C ASP A 988 27.25 35.01 -13.40
N ASP A 989 27.67 34.54 -12.25
CA ASP A 989 27.69 35.30 -11.00
C ASP A 989 28.80 36.32 -11.10
N ASP A 990 28.45 37.61 -11.27
CA ASP A 990 29.35 38.71 -10.98
C ASP A 990 28.95 39.33 -9.67
N ASP A 991 29.79 39.09 -8.66
CA ASP A 991 29.92 39.92 -7.43
C ASP A 991 30.34 41.33 -7.79
N ASP A 992 29.56 42.28 -7.35
CA ASP A 992 30.09 43.66 -7.09
C ASP A 992 29.48 44.22 -5.80
N GLU A 993 30.33 44.28 -4.81
CA GLU A 993 30.21 45.13 -3.64
C GLU A 993 30.24 46.63 -4.05
N SER A 994 29.35 47.42 -3.52
CA SER A 994 29.63 48.82 -3.20
C SER A 994 28.70 49.33 -2.11
N ASP A 995 29.34 49.70 -1.02
CA ASP A 995 28.86 50.58 0.04
C ASP A 995 28.19 51.88 -0.51
N ASP A 996 27.19 52.35 0.18
CA ASP A 996 27.01 53.65 0.79
C ASP A 996 25.54 54.12 0.90
N GLU A 997 25.20 54.56 2.17
CA GLU A 997 24.07 55.30 2.71
C GLU A 997 22.80 54.55 3.07
#